data_9409dd7f0dc9875ac67231b64cfb72ef
#
_entry.id   9409dd7f0dc9875ac67231b64cfb72ef
#
_cell.length_a   1.000
_cell.length_b   1.000
_cell.length_c   1.000
_cell.angle_alpha   90.00
_cell.angle_beta   90.00
_cell.angle_gamma   90.00
#
_symmetry.space_group_name_H-M   'P 1'
#
loop_
_entity.id
_entity.type
_entity.pdbx_description
1 polymer ?
#
loop_
_entity_poly.entity_id
_entity_poly.type
_entity_poly.pdbx_seq_one_letter_code
_entity_poly.pdbx_strand_id
1 'polypeptide(L)'
;MANRDLHLTRNIGIMAHIDAGKTTTSERILFYTGKTHKIGEVHDGAATMDWMAQEQERGITITSAATTCSWEYNKNKYKINLIDTPGHVDFTAEVERSLRVLDGAVATYSAADGVQPQSETVWRQADKYNVPRIGYVNKMDRSGADFFETVQQMKDILGANPVAIQIPIGAEENFKGVVDLIKMKAILWHDETMGAEYDIEDIPADLVDEAEEWREKLLDAASNFDDELMELYLDGKDIPEEMIIAAIRKGCISMECTPMLLGSSYKNKGVQPLLDYVCAFLPSPLDTEAIVGTNPDTEEEEDRKPSESEPTAALAFKIATDPFMGRLVFFRVYSGKVEAGSYVYNPRSGKKERISRLFQMNSNKEIPMQSIDAGDIGAGVGFKDIRTGDTLCSEDHPIVLESMSFPDTVLSIAVEPKSQADIAKLDNGLAKLAEEDPTFTVRTDEQSGQTIISGMGELHLDIIIDRLKREFKVECNQGKPQVNYKEAISRAAQSRETFKKQSGGRGKFACIDVTIEPKDEDFKEGDLQFVNVVKGGNVPKEFIPSVEKGFRDCLSNGVLGGFPMTGLKVTLTDGSFHPVDSDQLSFELVAHQAFKKLCPMAGPVLMEPIMRVEVVTPEENMGDVIGDLNKRRGLVQGMDEARSGARIVKAMVPLSEMFGYVTALRTITSGRATSSMEYDHHSPVSSALAKEILTELNGHPELVK
;
A
#
# COMPACT_ATOMS: atom_id res chain seq x y z
N MET A 1 -20.76 -25.02 -18.55
CA MET A 1 -19.94 -23.79 -18.75
C MET A 1 -18.61 -24.25 -19.30
N ALA A 2 -18.05 -23.59 -20.30
CA ALA A 2 -16.72 -23.96 -20.81
C ALA A 2 -15.70 -23.80 -19.67
N ASN A 3 -14.86 -24.82 -19.50
CA ASN A 3 -13.77 -24.78 -18.54
C ASN A 3 -12.97 -23.50 -18.82
N ARG A 4 -12.93 -22.57 -17.86
CA ARG A 4 -12.25 -21.29 -18.01
C ARG A 4 -10.74 -21.56 -17.98
N ASP A 5 -10.04 -21.11 -19.00
CA ASP A 5 -8.59 -21.22 -19.05
C ASP A 5 -7.95 -20.07 -18.24
N LEU A 6 -7.47 -20.39 -17.04
CA LEU A 6 -6.81 -19.43 -16.15
C LEU A 6 -5.50 -18.87 -16.73
N HIS A 7 -4.86 -19.58 -17.67
CA HIS A 7 -3.70 -19.05 -18.42
C HIS A 7 -4.02 -17.77 -19.18
N LEU A 8 -5.30 -17.55 -19.55
CA LEU A 8 -5.76 -16.38 -20.26
C LEU A 8 -6.30 -15.27 -19.33
N THR A 9 -6.06 -15.37 -18.02
CA THR A 9 -6.42 -14.33 -17.05
C THR A 9 -5.20 -13.52 -16.66
N ARG A 10 -5.37 -12.20 -16.50
CA ARG A 10 -4.35 -11.26 -16.00
C ARG A 10 -4.99 -10.38 -14.93
N ASN A 11 -4.45 -10.43 -13.71
CA ASN A 11 -4.82 -9.53 -12.63
C ASN A 11 -3.71 -8.49 -12.51
N ILE A 12 -3.91 -7.30 -13.05
CA ILE A 12 -2.86 -6.31 -13.18
C ILE A 12 -3.22 -4.99 -12.51
N GLY A 13 -2.22 -4.30 -11.98
CA GLY A 13 -2.32 -2.93 -11.51
C GLY A 13 -1.52 -1.97 -12.37
N ILE A 14 -1.96 -0.72 -12.43
CA ILE A 14 -1.13 0.36 -12.97
C ILE A 14 -0.58 1.15 -11.79
N MET A 15 0.73 1.16 -11.65
CA MET A 15 1.46 1.87 -10.61
C MET A 15 2.30 2.99 -11.22
N ALA A 16 2.32 4.15 -10.58
CA ALA A 16 3.04 5.31 -11.09
C ALA A 16 3.22 6.36 -9.99
N HIS A 17 4.19 7.25 -10.17
CA HIS A 17 4.20 8.51 -9.43
C HIS A 17 3.08 9.47 -9.88
N ILE A 18 2.84 10.51 -9.11
CA ILE A 18 1.88 11.55 -9.45
C ILE A 18 2.23 12.16 -10.81
N ASP A 19 1.23 12.40 -11.63
CA ASP A 19 1.36 12.97 -12.98
C ASP A 19 2.13 12.14 -14.02
N ALA A 20 2.50 10.88 -13.77
CA ALA A 20 3.09 10.02 -14.81
C ALA A 20 2.10 9.63 -15.93
N GLY A 21 0.82 9.91 -15.73
CA GLY A 21 -0.24 9.61 -16.69
C GLY A 21 -0.91 8.25 -16.46
N LYS A 22 -0.93 7.77 -15.22
CA LYS A 22 -1.57 6.53 -14.79
C LYS A 22 -3.03 6.44 -15.21
N THR A 23 -3.89 7.34 -14.73
CA THR A 23 -5.33 7.35 -15.04
C THR A 23 -5.57 7.52 -16.54
N THR A 24 -4.77 8.35 -17.24
CA THR A 24 -4.86 8.48 -18.69
C THR A 24 -4.58 7.14 -19.40
N THR A 25 -3.58 6.39 -18.94
CA THR A 25 -3.25 5.06 -19.49
C THR A 25 -4.39 4.07 -19.21
N SER A 26 -4.95 4.05 -17.99
CA SER A 26 -6.11 3.23 -17.62
C SER A 26 -7.31 3.53 -18.52
N GLU A 27 -7.64 4.80 -18.75
CA GLU A 27 -8.75 5.21 -19.62
C GLU A 27 -8.54 4.77 -21.08
N ARG A 28 -7.32 4.83 -21.60
CA ARG A 28 -7.00 4.34 -22.95
C ARG A 28 -7.13 2.82 -23.06
N ILE A 29 -6.71 2.07 -22.03
CA ILE A 29 -6.94 0.63 -21.95
C ILE A 29 -8.43 0.32 -21.99
N LEU A 30 -9.26 1.02 -21.21
CA LEU A 30 -10.71 0.84 -21.23
C LEU A 30 -11.34 1.17 -22.57
N PHE A 31 -10.86 2.21 -23.26
CA PHE A 31 -11.33 2.60 -24.58
C PHE A 31 -11.00 1.53 -25.63
N TYR A 32 -9.75 1.09 -25.75
CA TYR A 32 -9.34 0.10 -26.74
C TYR A 32 -9.90 -1.30 -26.47
N THR A 33 -10.22 -1.63 -25.24
CA THR A 33 -10.90 -2.87 -24.87
C THR A 33 -12.44 -2.79 -25.05
N GLY A 34 -12.97 -1.67 -25.54
CA GLY A 34 -14.39 -1.46 -25.82
C GLY A 34 -15.28 -1.33 -24.58
N LYS A 35 -14.69 -1.04 -23.41
CA LYS A 35 -15.46 -0.83 -22.17
C LYS A 35 -16.07 0.57 -22.09
N THR A 36 -15.40 1.56 -22.66
CA THR A 36 -15.92 2.92 -22.79
C THR A 36 -16.03 3.29 -24.25
N HIS A 37 -17.05 4.05 -24.60
CA HIS A 37 -17.29 4.54 -25.97
C HIS A 37 -16.69 5.94 -26.20
N LYS A 38 -16.23 6.60 -25.15
CA LYS A 38 -15.59 7.91 -25.19
C LYS A 38 -14.29 7.83 -24.40
N ILE A 39 -13.30 8.51 -24.90
CA ILE A 39 -12.05 8.71 -24.19
C ILE A 39 -12.32 9.67 -23.04
N GLY A 40 -12.16 9.22 -21.79
CA GLY A 40 -12.23 10.06 -20.60
C GLY A 40 -10.94 10.89 -20.47
N GLU A 41 -11.08 12.23 -20.45
CA GLU A 41 -9.97 13.13 -20.16
C GLU A 41 -9.95 13.47 -18.68
N VAL A 42 -8.80 13.27 -18.02
CA VAL A 42 -8.63 13.54 -16.58
C VAL A 42 -8.84 15.03 -16.28
N HIS A 43 -8.33 15.90 -17.13
CA HIS A 43 -8.45 17.36 -16.97
C HIS A 43 -9.88 17.89 -17.11
N ASP A 44 -10.75 17.14 -17.79
CA ASP A 44 -12.16 17.49 -17.95
C ASP A 44 -13.05 16.85 -16.88
N GLY A 45 -12.47 16.09 -15.92
CA GLY A 45 -13.22 15.35 -14.91
C GLY A 45 -14.10 14.24 -15.48
N ALA A 46 -13.75 13.73 -16.68
CA ALA A 46 -14.53 12.74 -17.42
C ALA A 46 -13.98 11.31 -17.32
N ALA A 47 -12.93 11.10 -16.51
CA ALA A 47 -12.30 9.81 -16.34
C ALA A 47 -13.24 8.82 -15.65
N THR A 48 -13.36 7.61 -16.21
CA THR A 48 -14.25 6.55 -15.70
C THR A 48 -13.69 5.90 -14.44
N MET A 49 -12.36 5.79 -14.33
CA MET A 49 -11.69 5.18 -13.18
C MET A 49 -11.68 6.11 -11.96
N ASP A 50 -11.58 7.42 -12.17
CA ASP A 50 -11.70 8.43 -11.11
C ASP A 50 -13.18 8.79 -10.93
N TRP A 51 -13.92 7.92 -10.23
CA TRP A 51 -15.38 8.04 -10.09
C TRP A 51 -15.82 8.97 -8.95
N MET A 52 -14.94 9.29 -8.00
CA MET A 52 -15.24 10.22 -6.91
C MET A 52 -15.12 11.66 -7.38
N ALA A 53 -16.03 12.53 -6.92
CA ALA A 53 -15.98 13.95 -7.24
C ALA A 53 -14.65 14.60 -6.81
N GLN A 54 -14.08 14.16 -5.69
CA GLN A 54 -12.79 14.64 -5.19
C GLN A 54 -11.62 14.26 -6.10
N GLU A 55 -11.64 13.05 -6.66
CA GLU A 55 -10.65 12.60 -7.64
C GLU A 55 -10.68 13.48 -8.89
N GLN A 56 -11.89 13.70 -9.42
CA GLN A 56 -12.11 14.52 -10.61
C GLN A 56 -11.72 15.99 -10.40
N GLU A 57 -12.08 16.58 -9.25
CA GLU A 57 -11.77 17.97 -8.93
C GLU A 57 -10.27 18.21 -8.67
N ARG A 58 -9.59 17.23 -8.09
CA ARG A 58 -8.16 17.32 -7.71
C ARG A 58 -7.22 16.75 -8.77
N GLY A 59 -7.74 15.95 -9.71
CA GLY A 59 -6.96 15.26 -10.73
C GLY A 59 -6.04 14.16 -10.20
N ILE A 60 -6.37 13.58 -9.04
CA ILE A 60 -5.60 12.50 -8.40
C ILE A 60 -6.51 11.33 -8.08
N THR A 61 -6.03 10.11 -8.26
CA THR A 61 -6.71 8.90 -7.79
C THR A 61 -6.53 8.76 -6.28
N ILE A 62 -7.63 8.63 -5.55
CA ILE A 62 -7.69 8.50 -4.10
C ILE A 62 -7.93 7.06 -3.70
N THR A 63 -8.93 6.42 -4.35
CA THR A 63 -9.28 5.03 -4.08
C THR A 63 -9.01 4.16 -5.30
N SER A 64 -8.57 2.92 -5.06
CA SER A 64 -8.38 1.97 -6.15
C SER A 64 -9.72 1.61 -6.81
N ALA A 65 -9.77 1.64 -8.13
CA ALA A 65 -10.91 1.19 -8.92
C ALA A 65 -10.57 -0.11 -9.66
N ALA A 66 -11.48 -1.08 -9.63
CA ALA A 66 -11.30 -2.35 -10.32
C ALA A 66 -12.23 -2.44 -11.52
N THR A 67 -11.71 -2.80 -12.68
CA THR A 67 -12.50 -3.00 -13.90
C THR A 67 -12.01 -4.22 -14.64
N THR A 68 -12.95 -5.03 -15.10
CA THR A 68 -12.64 -6.19 -15.93
C THR A 68 -12.85 -5.87 -17.40
N CYS A 69 -11.83 -6.08 -18.20
CA CYS A 69 -11.87 -5.94 -19.65
C CYS A 69 -11.34 -7.21 -20.34
N SER A 70 -11.37 -7.23 -21.66
CA SER A 70 -10.86 -8.34 -22.46
C SER A 70 -10.05 -7.82 -23.64
N TRP A 71 -8.95 -8.50 -23.93
CA TRP A 71 -8.09 -8.21 -25.07
C TRP A 71 -7.83 -9.46 -25.90
N GLU A 72 -7.73 -9.31 -27.20
CA GLU A 72 -7.41 -10.42 -28.11
C GLU A 72 -5.93 -10.33 -28.49
N TYR A 73 -5.16 -11.36 -28.11
CA TYR A 73 -3.76 -11.47 -28.46
C TYR A 73 -3.45 -12.89 -28.95
N ASN A 74 -2.78 -13.02 -30.10
CA ASN A 74 -2.46 -14.31 -30.73
C ASN A 74 -3.70 -15.24 -30.87
N LYS A 75 -4.83 -14.70 -31.32
CA LYS A 75 -6.13 -15.40 -31.50
C LYS A 75 -6.75 -15.93 -30.19
N ASN A 76 -6.18 -15.61 -29.04
CA ASN A 76 -6.72 -15.94 -27.74
C ASN A 76 -7.35 -14.70 -27.12
N LYS A 77 -8.49 -14.89 -26.47
CA LYS A 77 -9.20 -13.82 -25.75
C LYS A 77 -8.80 -13.84 -24.29
N TYR A 78 -7.98 -12.90 -23.90
CA TYR A 78 -7.56 -12.69 -22.51
C TYR A 78 -8.62 -11.93 -21.71
N LYS A 79 -8.78 -12.31 -20.46
CA LYS A 79 -9.51 -11.55 -19.45
C LYS A 79 -8.52 -10.77 -18.62
N ILE A 80 -8.68 -9.45 -18.55
CA ILE A 80 -7.81 -8.56 -17.79
C ILE A 80 -8.65 -7.92 -16.69
N ASN A 81 -8.28 -8.18 -15.44
CA ASN A 81 -8.77 -7.44 -14.27
C ASN A 81 -7.78 -6.33 -14.00
N LEU A 82 -8.17 -5.10 -14.31
CA LEU A 82 -7.36 -3.91 -14.15
C LEU A 82 -7.70 -3.22 -12.83
N ILE A 83 -6.71 -2.98 -11.98
CA ILE A 83 -6.83 -2.18 -10.77
C ILE A 83 -6.01 -0.91 -10.94
N ASP A 84 -6.67 0.23 -10.89
CA ASP A 84 -6.01 1.53 -10.86
C ASP A 84 -5.64 1.90 -9.41
N THR A 85 -4.35 2.10 -9.12
CA THR A 85 -3.87 2.34 -7.76
C THR A 85 -3.61 3.84 -7.53
N PRO A 86 -3.82 4.38 -6.32
CA PRO A 86 -3.40 5.75 -6.03
C PRO A 86 -1.90 5.97 -6.26
N GLY A 87 -1.53 7.20 -6.62
CA GLY A 87 -0.11 7.58 -6.77
C GLY A 87 0.42 8.47 -5.64
N HIS A 88 -0.43 8.87 -4.68
CA HIS A 88 -0.05 9.79 -3.60
C HIS A 88 0.33 9.03 -2.33
N VAL A 89 1.38 9.48 -1.65
CA VAL A 89 1.93 8.84 -0.44
C VAL A 89 0.94 8.75 0.73
N ASP A 90 0.00 9.69 0.86
CA ASP A 90 -1.04 9.63 1.89
C ASP A 90 -1.99 8.44 1.73
N PHE A 91 -1.98 7.78 0.55
CA PHE A 91 -2.80 6.61 0.23
C PHE A 91 -1.99 5.33 0.07
N THR A 92 -0.84 5.25 0.71
CA THR A 92 0.07 4.09 0.69
C THR A 92 -0.65 2.78 0.99
N ALA A 93 -1.58 2.79 1.94
CA ALA A 93 -2.38 1.62 2.29
C ALA A 93 -3.28 1.11 1.15
N GLU A 94 -3.82 2.01 0.32
CA GLU A 94 -4.57 1.61 -0.88
C GLU A 94 -3.67 0.96 -1.93
N VAL A 95 -2.44 1.46 -2.07
CA VAL A 95 -1.43 0.85 -2.96
C VAL A 95 -1.06 -0.55 -2.45
N GLU A 96 -0.76 -0.70 -1.17
CA GLU A 96 -0.42 -2.00 -0.58
C GLU A 96 -1.56 -3.02 -0.70
N ARG A 97 -2.80 -2.60 -0.42
CA ARG A 97 -3.99 -3.46 -0.61
C ARG A 97 -4.13 -3.97 -2.04
N SER A 98 -3.90 -3.08 -2.99
CA SER A 98 -3.98 -3.41 -4.40
C SER A 98 -2.85 -4.36 -4.82
N LEU A 99 -1.60 -4.05 -4.47
CA LEU A 99 -0.43 -4.87 -4.81
C LEU A 99 -0.55 -6.29 -4.25
N ARG A 100 -1.13 -6.47 -3.06
CA ARG A 100 -1.32 -7.80 -2.42
C ARG A 100 -2.18 -8.75 -3.24
N VAL A 101 -3.07 -8.22 -4.08
CA VAL A 101 -4.04 -9.02 -4.86
C VAL A 101 -3.74 -9.04 -6.36
N LEU A 102 -2.64 -8.46 -6.79
CA LEU A 102 -2.19 -8.45 -8.18
C LEU A 102 -1.26 -9.62 -8.48
N ASP A 103 -1.31 -10.12 -9.71
CA ASP A 103 -0.33 -11.07 -10.23
C ASP A 103 0.80 -10.34 -10.96
N GLY A 104 0.54 -9.14 -11.49
CA GLY A 104 1.53 -8.34 -12.17
C GLY A 104 1.16 -6.86 -12.20
N ALA A 105 2.07 -6.00 -12.60
CA ALA A 105 1.85 -4.56 -12.67
C ALA A 105 2.46 -3.92 -13.92
N VAL A 106 1.89 -2.78 -14.30
CA VAL A 106 2.47 -1.85 -15.28
C VAL A 106 3.02 -0.65 -14.51
N ALA A 107 4.33 -0.53 -14.45
CA ALA A 107 5.03 0.59 -13.83
C ALA A 107 5.17 1.72 -14.86
N THR A 108 4.42 2.81 -14.69
CA THR A 108 4.39 3.92 -15.63
C THR A 108 5.31 5.05 -15.17
N TYR A 109 6.20 5.48 -16.06
CA TYR A 109 7.15 6.58 -15.85
C TYR A 109 6.89 7.70 -16.84
N SER A 110 7.21 8.93 -16.47
CA SER A 110 7.20 10.05 -17.41
C SER A 110 8.51 10.11 -18.16
N ALA A 111 8.48 10.12 -19.48
CA ALA A 111 9.67 10.23 -20.31
C ALA A 111 10.44 11.54 -20.09
N ALA A 112 9.74 12.62 -19.70
CA ALA A 112 10.33 13.91 -19.43
C ALA A 112 10.89 14.03 -18.00
N ASP A 113 10.22 13.39 -17.00
CA ASP A 113 10.58 13.53 -15.59
C ASP A 113 11.46 12.38 -15.09
N GLY A 114 11.47 11.23 -15.80
CA GLY A 114 12.23 10.03 -15.44
C GLY A 114 11.71 9.32 -14.19
N VAL A 115 12.62 8.68 -13.46
CA VAL A 115 12.34 8.03 -12.18
C VAL A 115 12.27 9.09 -11.09
N GLN A 116 11.11 9.22 -10.47
CA GLN A 116 10.83 10.14 -9.38
C GLN A 116 10.92 9.43 -8.02
N PRO A 117 11.14 10.15 -6.91
CA PRO A 117 11.19 9.56 -5.56
C PRO A 117 9.97 8.70 -5.20
N GLN A 118 8.79 9.13 -5.61
CA GLN A 118 7.56 8.33 -5.43
C GLN A 118 7.58 7.03 -6.25
N SER A 119 8.25 7.02 -7.41
CA SER A 119 8.43 5.78 -8.19
C SER A 119 9.25 4.75 -7.40
N GLU A 120 10.25 5.20 -6.65
CA GLU A 120 11.07 4.34 -5.79
C GLU A 120 10.24 3.71 -4.66
N THR A 121 9.38 4.50 -4.00
CA THR A 121 8.49 4.00 -2.95
C THR A 121 7.55 2.92 -3.49
N VAL A 122 6.86 3.18 -4.59
CA VAL A 122 5.92 2.23 -5.20
C VAL A 122 6.66 0.99 -5.74
N TRP A 123 7.90 1.17 -6.24
CA TRP A 123 8.75 0.06 -6.68
C TRP A 123 9.10 -0.88 -5.54
N ARG A 124 9.56 -0.34 -4.39
CA ARG A 124 9.86 -1.14 -3.19
C ARG A 124 8.63 -1.86 -2.62
N GLN A 125 7.45 -1.23 -2.69
CA GLN A 125 6.20 -1.88 -2.30
C GLN A 125 5.89 -3.07 -3.21
N ALA A 126 6.09 -2.95 -4.51
CA ALA A 126 5.91 -4.05 -5.44
C ALA A 126 6.94 -5.18 -5.21
N ASP A 127 8.19 -4.84 -4.82
CA ASP A 127 9.20 -5.83 -4.40
C ASP A 127 8.77 -6.58 -3.13
N LYS A 128 8.23 -5.89 -2.14
CA LYS A 128 7.72 -6.48 -0.89
C LYS A 128 6.68 -7.58 -1.15
N TYR A 129 5.85 -7.41 -2.17
CA TYR A 129 4.79 -8.38 -2.53
C TYR A 129 5.16 -9.28 -3.71
N ASN A 130 6.41 -9.29 -4.14
CA ASN A 130 6.90 -10.09 -5.27
C ASN A 130 6.04 -9.94 -6.53
N VAL A 131 5.67 -8.69 -6.89
CA VAL A 131 4.83 -8.41 -8.04
C VAL A 131 5.68 -8.21 -9.30
N PRO A 132 5.65 -9.13 -10.29
CA PRO A 132 6.27 -8.96 -11.59
C PRO A 132 5.74 -7.75 -12.32
N ARG A 133 6.59 -7.06 -13.10
CA ARG A 133 6.18 -5.79 -13.70
C ARG A 133 6.79 -5.54 -15.07
N ILE A 134 6.01 -4.80 -15.88
CA ILE A 134 6.42 -4.20 -17.14
C ILE A 134 6.61 -2.70 -16.89
N GLY A 135 7.67 -2.11 -17.41
CA GLY A 135 7.86 -0.66 -17.42
C GLY A 135 7.21 -0.05 -18.66
N TYR A 136 6.49 1.05 -18.47
CA TYR A 136 5.89 1.84 -19.55
C TYR A 136 6.32 3.29 -19.45
N VAL A 137 7.18 3.73 -20.38
CA VAL A 137 7.67 5.11 -20.45
C VAL A 137 6.66 5.93 -21.25
N ASN A 138 5.82 6.65 -20.54
CA ASN A 138 4.73 7.48 -21.05
C ASN A 138 5.17 8.91 -21.33
N LYS A 139 4.34 9.70 -21.98
CA LYS A 139 4.56 11.12 -22.30
C LYS A 139 5.76 11.36 -23.22
N MET A 140 5.99 10.47 -24.18
CA MET A 140 7.02 10.66 -25.21
C MET A 140 6.81 11.89 -26.08
N ASP A 141 5.63 12.49 -26.03
CA ASP A 141 5.25 13.72 -26.74
C ASP A 141 5.63 15.01 -25.99
N ARG A 142 6.13 14.93 -24.75
CA ARG A 142 6.53 16.11 -23.97
C ARG A 142 7.94 16.56 -24.28
N SER A 143 8.17 17.87 -24.15
CA SER A 143 9.52 18.43 -24.24
C SER A 143 10.42 17.84 -23.15
N GLY A 144 11.64 17.46 -23.54
CA GLY A 144 12.61 16.76 -22.68
C GLY A 144 12.36 15.26 -22.55
N ALA A 145 11.45 14.68 -23.34
CA ALA A 145 11.20 13.25 -23.31
C ALA A 145 12.38 12.45 -23.86
N ASP A 146 12.86 11.48 -23.07
CA ASP A 146 13.94 10.57 -23.44
C ASP A 146 13.74 9.20 -22.83
N PHE A 147 13.52 8.21 -23.64
CA PHE A 147 13.30 6.84 -23.26
C PHE A 147 14.57 6.20 -22.67
N PHE A 148 15.69 6.38 -23.32
CA PHE A 148 16.94 5.68 -22.99
C PHE A 148 17.49 6.10 -21.62
N GLU A 149 17.38 7.38 -21.35
CA GLU A 149 17.75 7.92 -20.04
C GLU A 149 16.84 7.38 -18.95
N THR A 150 15.52 7.31 -19.16
CA THR A 150 14.60 6.72 -18.19
C THR A 150 14.96 5.25 -17.91
N VAL A 151 15.31 4.48 -18.93
CA VAL A 151 15.80 3.10 -18.78
C VAL A 151 17.10 3.06 -17.98
N GLN A 152 18.02 4.00 -18.19
CA GLN A 152 19.26 4.06 -17.42
C GLN A 152 19.00 4.41 -15.95
N GLN A 153 18.14 5.37 -15.68
CA GLN A 153 17.75 5.72 -14.29
C GLN A 153 17.08 4.56 -13.55
N MET A 154 16.34 3.69 -14.23
CA MET A 154 15.81 2.49 -13.59
C MET A 154 16.93 1.56 -13.09
N LYS A 155 18.05 1.45 -13.82
CA LYS A 155 19.22 0.70 -13.35
C LYS A 155 19.90 1.38 -12.17
N ASP A 156 20.12 2.67 -12.27
CA ASP A 156 20.95 3.41 -11.32
C ASP A 156 20.23 3.71 -10.00
N ILE A 157 18.93 4.02 -10.07
CA ILE A 157 18.14 4.44 -8.90
C ILE A 157 17.36 3.26 -8.30
N LEU A 158 16.69 2.46 -9.14
CA LEU A 158 15.83 1.36 -8.66
C LEU A 158 16.59 0.03 -8.52
N GLY A 159 17.82 -0.06 -9.04
CA GLY A 159 18.57 -1.32 -9.10
C GLY A 159 17.89 -2.38 -9.98
N ALA A 160 17.00 -1.95 -10.89
CA ALA A 160 16.26 -2.83 -11.78
C ALA A 160 17.12 -3.32 -12.95
N ASN A 161 16.67 -4.38 -13.60
CA ASN A 161 17.24 -4.86 -14.87
C ASN A 161 16.25 -4.60 -16.03
N PRO A 162 16.14 -3.35 -16.52
CA PRO A 162 15.25 -3.00 -17.62
C PRO A 162 15.75 -3.57 -18.94
N VAL A 163 14.85 -4.21 -19.69
CA VAL A 163 15.10 -4.75 -21.02
C VAL A 163 14.20 -4.06 -22.02
N ALA A 164 14.75 -3.25 -22.92
CA ALA A 164 13.99 -2.55 -23.93
C ALA A 164 13.37 -3.53 -24.93
N ILE A 165 12.04 -3.52 -25.05
CA ILE A 165 11.28 -4.27 -26.04
C ILE A 165 10.98 -3.40 -27.25
N GLN A 166 11.00 -2.08 -27.06
CA GLN A 166 10.71 -1.09 -28.09
C GLN A 166 11.69 0.06 -27.97
N ILE A 167 11.93 0.75 -29.09
CA ILE A 167 12.62 2.03 -29.15
C ILE A 167 11.74 3.07 -29.84
N PRO A 168 11.88 4.38 -29.52
CA PRO A 168 11.02 5.43 -30.07
C PRO A 168 11.33 5.76 -31.53
N ILE A 169 10.30 6.11 -32.29
CA ILE A 169 10.42 6.76 -33.60
C ILE A 169 10.11 8.25 -33.38
N GLY A 170 11.19 9.03 -33.25
CA GLY A 170 11.12 10.43 -32.86
C GLY A 170 10.86 10.64 -31.40
N ALA A 171 10.89 11.88 -30.93
CA ALA A 171 10.60 12.28 -29.57
C ALA A 171 9.90 13.65 -29.57
N GLU A 172 9.31 14.03 -28.44
CA GLU A 172 8.60 15.30 -28.25
C GLU A 172 7.49 15.49 -29.30
N GLU A 173 7.41 16.65 -29.92
CA GLU A 173 6.41 16.94 -30.97
C GLU A 173 6.55 16.03 -32.22
N ASN A 174 7.73 15.44 -32.39
CA ASN A 174 8.04 14.53 -33.49
C ASN A 174 7.84 13.05 -33.18
N PHE A 175 7.29 12.72 -32.01
CA PHE A 175 7.00 11.34 -31.64
C PHE A 175 5.87 10.76 -32.52
N LYS A 176 6.25 9.82 -33.41
CA LYS A 176 5.32 9.23 -34.39
C LYS A 176 4.91 7.81 -34.05
N GLY A 177 5.80 7.05 -33.41
CA GLY A 177 5.57 5.64 -33.18
C GLY A 177 6.72 4.95 -32.46
N VAL A 178 6.77 3.63 -32.57
CA VAL A 178 7.78 2.80 -31.94
C VAL A 178 8.33 1.77 -32.92
N VAL A 179 9.57 1.34 -32.73
CA VAL A 179 10.12 0.14 -33.35
C VAL A 179 9.97 -0.99 -32.34
N ASP A 180 9.30 -2.05 -32.72
CA ASP A 180 9.19 -3.30 -31.97
C ASP A 180 10.43 -4.15 -32.25
N LEU A 181 11.27 -4.35 -31.24
CA LEU A 181 12.55 -5.05 -31.35
C LEU A 181 12.40 -6.57 -31.46
N ILE A 182 11.25 -7.14 -31.02
CA ILE A 182 10.98 -8.57 -31.18
C ILE A 182 10.59 -8.88 -32.63
N LYS A 183 9.72 -8.06 -33.20
CA LYS A 183 9.20 -8.23 -34.58
C LYS A 183 10.08 -7.57 -35.63
N MET A 184 10.99 -6.69 -35.22
CA MET A 184 11.78 -5.83 -36.10
C MET A 184 10.92 -5.08 -37.14
N LYS A 185 9.89 -4.40 -36.62
CA LYS A 185 8.95 -3.60 -37.40
C LYS A 185 8.66 -2.27 -36.71
N ALA A 186 8.36 -1.28 -37.52
CA ALA A 186 7.87 0.01 -37.04
C ALA A 186 6.35 -0.01 -36.91
N ILE A 187 5.84 0.57 -35.82
CA ILE A 187 4.43 0.77 -35.55
C ILE A 187 4.17 2.28 -35.53
N LEU A 188 3.35 2.75 -36.46
CA LEU A 188 3.06 4.17 -36.67
C LEU A 188 1.57 4.42 -36.50
N TRP A 189 1.19 5.37 -35.63
CA TRP A 189 -0.22 5.70 -35.37
C TRP A 189 -0.70 6.87 -36.21
N HIS A 190 -1.97 6.80 -36.60
CA HIS A 190 -2.68 7.87 -37.31
C HIS A 190 -3.39 8.81 -36.32
N ASP A 191 -3.02 10.07 -36.30
CA ASP A 191 -3.61 11.07 -35.39
C ASP A 191 -5.09 11.32 -35.69
N GLU A 192 -5.52 11.16 -36.96
CA GLU A 192 -6.90 11.37 -37.43
C GLU A 192 -7.91 10.37 -36.86
N THR A 193 -7.46 9.17 -36.48
CA THR A 193 -8.31 8.07 -35.94
C THR A 193 -8.29 7.97 -34.42
N MET A 194 -7.78 8.99 -33.73
CA MET A 194 -7.53 8.95 -32.27
C MET A 194 -6.74 7.70 -31.84
N GLY A 195 -5.76 7.28 -32.67
CA GLY A 195 -4.89 6.15 -32.42
C GLY A 195 -5.56 4.77 -32.50
N ALA A 196 -6.81 4.69 -33.01
CA ALA A 196 -7.48 3.41 -33.21
C ALA A 196 -6.85 2.59 -34.33
N GLU A 197 -6.31 3.25 -35.35
CA GLU A 197 -5.62 2.64 -36.49
C GLU A 197 -4.13 2.97 -36.43
N TYR A 198 -3.34 1.97 -36.77
CA TYR A 198 -1.88 2.07 -36.87
C TYR A 198 -1.39 1.15 -38.00
N ASP A 199 -0.29 1.56 -38.63
CA ASP A 199 0.36 0.76 -39.65
C ASP A 199 1.59 0.05 -39.08
N ILE A 200 1.82 -1.17 -39.56
CA ILE A 200 3.03 -1.93 -39.28
C ILE A 200 3.88 -1.89 -40.58
N GLU A 201 5.00 -1.23 -40.51
CA GLU A 201 5.88 -0.97 -41.63
C GLU A 201 7.30 -1.48 -41.39
N ASP A 202 8.15 -1.40 -42.40
CA ASP A 202 9.58 -1.64 -42.23
C ASP A 202 10.21 -0.50 -41.42
N ILE A 203 11.28 -0.82 -40.70
CA ILE A 203 11.99 0.16 -39.86
C ILE A 203 12.53 1.29 -40.74
N PRO A 204 12.35 2.56 -40.40
CA PRO A 204 12.95 3.68 -41.13
C PRO A 204 14.45 3.50 -41.27
N ALA A 205 14.98 3.82 -42.48
CA ALA A 205 16.37 3.54 -42.83
C ALA A 205 17.40 4.19 -41.89
N ASP A 206 17.06 5.31 -41.27
CA ASP A 206 17.86 6.03 -40.28
C ASP A 206 17.85 5.41 -38.88
N LEU A 207 16.95 4.48 -38.61
CA LEU A 207 16.82 3.78 -37.31
C LEU A 207 17.22 2.30 -37.37
N VAL A 208 17.58 1.76 -38.54
CA VAL A 208 17.92 0.33 -38.69
C VAL A 208 19.11 -0.05 -37.83
N ASP A 209 20.20 0.70 -37.89
CA ASP A 209 21.42 0.41 -37.14
C ASP A 209 21.16 0.46 -35.63
N GLU A 210 20.40 1.45 -35.16
CA GLU A 210 20.00 1.58 -33.73
C GLU A 210 19.09 0.44 -33.29
N ALA A 211 18.14 0.06 -34.14
CA ALA A 211 17.23 -1.06 -33.84
C ALA A 211 17.98 -2.39 -33.77
N GLU A 212 18.97 -2.62 -34.64
CA GLU A 212 19.84 -3.80 -34.62
C GLU A 212 20.67 -3.85 -33.33
N GLU A 213 21.27 -2.72 -32.92
CA GLU A 213 22.02 -2.63 -31.65
C GLU A 213 21.14 -2.95 -30.44
N TRP A 214 19.93 -2.38 -30.38
CA TRP A 214 19.03 -2.62 -29.27
C TRP A 214 18.42 -4.04 -29.29
N ARG A 215 18.23 -4.61 -30.50
CA ARG A 215 17.84 -6.01 -30.63
C ARG A 215 18.92 -6.95 -30.10
N GLU A 216 20.20 -6.66 -30.38
CA GLU A 216 21.31 -7.45 -29.83
C GLU A 216 21.31 -7.42 -28.31
N LYS A 217 21.10 -6.25 -27.66
CA LYS A 217 20.95 -6.13 -26.20
C LYS A 217 19.74 -6.91 -25.67
N LEU A 218 18.64 -6.94 -26.42
CA LEU A 218 17.45 -7.73 -26.07
C LEU A 218 17.75 -9.21 -26.11
N LEU A 219 18.43 -9.71 -27.15
CA LEU A 219 18.77 -11.12 -27.30
C LEU A 219 19.80 -11.57 -26.25
N ASP A 220 20.79 -10.73 -25.96
CA ASP A 220 21.73 -10.96 -24.87
C ASP A 220 21.01 -11.10 -23.51
N ALA A 221 20.08 -10.20 -23.20
CA ALA A 221 19.28 -10.29 -21.99
C ALA A 221 18.39 -11.55 -21.98
N ALA A 222 17.72 -11.89 -23.09
CA ALA A 222 16.86 -13.05 -23.21
C ALA A 222 17.62 -14.38 -23.06
N SER A 223 18.87 -14.42 -23.53
CA SER A 223 19.74 -15.61 -23.47
C SER A 223 20.04 -16.04 -22.01
N ASN A 224 19.96 -15.13 -21.05
CA ASN A 224 20.14 -15.47 -19.65
C ASN A 224 18.97 -16.30 -19.05
N PHE A 225 17.83 -16.37 -19.73
CA PHE A 225 16.63 -17.03 -19.22
C PHE A 225 16.28 -18.32 -19.94
N ASP A 226 16.97 -18.64 -21.07
CA ASP A 226 16.68 -19.81 -21.88
C ASP A 226 17.97 -20.36 -22.54
N ASP A 227 18.35 -21.58 -22.20
CA ASP A 227 19.59 -22.20 -22.65
C ASP A 227 19.58 -22.48 -24.17
N GLU A 228 18.44 -22.86 -24.74
CA GLU A 228 18.30 -23.11 -26.19
C GLU A 228 18.43 -21.81 -26.98
N LEU A 229 17.84 -20.72 -26.48
CA LEU A 229 18.00 -19.39 -27.05
C LEU A 229 19.46 -18.94 -26.98
N MET A 230 20.13 -19.20 -25.84
CA MET A 230 21.57 -18.89 -25.68
C MET A 230 22.40 -19.62 -26.73
N GLU A 231 22.17 -20.91 -26.97
CA GLU A 231 22.90 -21.66 -28.01
C GLU A 231 22.67 -21.07 -29.39
N LEU A 232 21.43 -20.75 -29.77
CA LEU A 232 21.11 -20.13 -31.05
C LEU A 232 21.76 -18.76 -31.19
N TYR A 233 21.76 -17.96 -30.14
CA TYR A 233 22.37 -16.63 -30.11
C TYR A 233 23.88 -16.70 -30.30
N LEU A 234 24.57 -17.59 -29.59
CA LEU A 234 26.02 -17.79 -29.73
C LEU A 234 26.42 -18.34 -31.12
N ASP A 235 25.56 -19.16 -31.72
CA ASP A 235 25.78 -19.69 -33.08
C ASP A 235 25.47 -18.66 -34.19
N GLY A 236 24.91 -17.48 -33.85
CA GLY A 236 24.50 -16.46 -34.81
C GLY A 236 23.33 -16.91 -35.70
N LYS A 237 22.45 -17.78 -35.18
CA LYS A 237 21.27 -18.27 -35.90
C LYS A 237 20.07 -17.36 -35.65
N ASP A 238 19.08 -17.41 -36.57
CA ASP A 238 17.80 -16.72 -36.35
C ASP A 238 17.05 -17.32 -35.16
N ILE A 239 16.56 -16.44 -34.28
CA ILE A 239 15.82 -16.80 -33.09
C ILE A 239 14.34 -16.49 -33.33
N PRO A 240 13.42 -17.48 -33.18
CA PRO A 240 11.99 -17.27 -33.33
C PRO A 240 11.44 -16.27 -32.31
N GLU A 241 10.45 -15.45 -32.74
CA GLU A 241 9.79 -14.44 -31.88
C GLU A 241 9.19 -15.09 -30.61
N GLU A 242 8.55 -16.27 -30.75
CA GLU A 242 7.93 -16.97 -29.63
C GLU A 242 8.95 -17.38 -28.56
N MET A 243 10.17 -17.72 -28.97
CA MET A 243 11.26 -18.09 -28.04
C MET A 243 11.75 -16.86 -27.27
N ILE A 244 11.89 -15.71 -27.92
CA ILE A 244 12.25 -14.44 -27.28
C ILE A 244 11.18 -14.05 -26.26
N ILE A 245 9.90 -14.12 -26.67
CA ILE A 245 8.77 -13.82 -25.79
C ILE A 245 8.75 -14.75 -24.58
N ALA A 246 8.96 -16.06 -24.77
CA ALA A 246 8.97 -17.04 -23.69
C ALA A 246 10.12 -16.78 -22.70
N ALA A 247 11.32 -16.49 -23.21
CA ALA A 247 12.49 -16.19 -22.38
C ALA A 247 12.29 -14.91 -21.55
N ILE A 248 11.88 -13.81 -22.19
CA ILE A 248 11.61 -12.54 -21.50
C ILE A 248 10.46 -12.69 -20.49
N ARG A 249 9.39 -13.45 -20.83
CA ARG A 249 8.31 -13.79 -19.89
C ARG A 249 8.86 -14.47 -18.64
N LYS A 250 9.74 -15.48 -18.82
CA LYS A 250 10.35 -16.18 -17.69
C LYS A 250 11.14 -15.24 -16.79
N GLY A 251 12.01 -14.38 -17.37
CA GLY A 251 12.76 -13.37 -16.64
C GLY A 251 11.88 -12.29 -15.98
N CYS A 252 10.74 -11.95 -16.59
CA CYS A 252 9.77 -11.02 -16.01
C CYS A 252 9.06 -11.63 -14.79
N ILE A 253 8.59 -12.88 -14.89
CA ILE A 253 7.88 -13.58 -13.83
C ILE A 253 8.81 -13.84 -12.62
N SER A 254 10.08 -14.22 -12.89
CA SER A 254 11.09 -14.38 -11.83
C SER A 254 11.60 -13.06 -11.25
N MET A 255 11.14 -11.91 -11.77
CA MET A 255 11.58 -10.54 -11.43
C MET A 255 13.08 -10.29 -11.69
N GLU A 256 13.71 -11.09 -12.53
CA GLU A 256 15.11 -10.91 -12.92
C GLU A 256 15.28 -9.87 -14.04
N CYS A 257 14.21 -9.56 -14.78
CA CYS A 257 14.19 -8.45 -15.73
C CYS A 257 12.85 -7.71 -15.74
N THR A 258 12.88 -6.47 -16.21
CA THR A 258 11.69 -5.62 -16.41
C THR A 258 11.59 -5.25 -17.88
N PRO A 259 10.66 -5.85 -18.66
CA PRO A 259 10.44 -5.46 -20.05
C PRO A 259 9.98 -4.01 -20.15
N MET A 260 10.62 -3.21 -21.02
CA MET A 260 10.36 -1.78 -21.17
C MET A 260 9.66 -1.46 -22.48
N LEU A 261 8.53 -0.78 -22.34
CA LEU A 261 7.72 -0.27 -23.44
C LEU A 261 7.62 1.24 -23.36
N LEU A 262 7.15 1.87 -24.41
CA LEU A 262 7.02 3.32 -24.46
C LEU A 262 5.80 3.79 -25.25
N GLY A 263 5.39 5.03 -25.01
CA GLY A 263 4.30 5.64 -25.75
C GLY A 263 3.89 7.02 -25.22
N SER A 264 2.77 7.49 -25.73
CA SER A 264 2.06 8.67 -25.23
C SER A 264 0.58 8.34 -25.11
N SER A 265 0.14 8.06 -23.89
CA SER A 265 -1.27 7.75 -23.62
C SER A 265 -2.17 8.95 -23.97
N TYR A 266 -1.68 10.19 -23.76
CA TYR A 266 -2.41 11.40 -24.12
C TYR A 266 -2.61 11.53 -25.64
N LYS A 267 -1.59 11.20 -26.43
CA LYS A 267 -1.65 11.18 -27.90
C LYS A 267 -2.19 9.86 -28.47
N ASN A 268 -2.65 8.94 -27.62
CA ASN A 268 -3.20 7.65 -28.03
C ASN A 268 -2.21 6.74 -28.80
N LYS A 269 -0.92 6.80 -28.45
CA LYS A 269 0.15 6.04 -29.12
C LYS A 269 0.80 5.07 -28.13
N GLY A 270 0.99 3.80 -28.51
CA GLY A 270 1.72 2.81 -27.71
C GLY A 270 0.87 1.94 -26.77
N VAL A 271 -0.43 2.20 -26.61
CA VAL A 271 -1.26 1.49 -25.63
C VAL A 271 -1.68 0.09 -26.10
N GLN A 272 -1.94 -0.11 -27.41
CA GLN A 272 -2.27 -1.42 -27.94
C GLN A 272 -1.10 -2.41 -27.83
N PRO A 273 0.14 -2.06 -28.22
CA PRO A 273 1.30 -2.91 -27.93
C PRO A 273 1.53 -3.16 -26.43
N LEU A 274 1.23 -2.19 -25.56
CA LEU A 274 1.27 -2.41 -24.11
C LEU A 274 0.32 -3.53 -23.71
N LEU A 275 -0.92 -3.54 -24.21
CA LEU A 275 -1.89 -4.62 -23.95
C LEU A 275 -1.43 -5.96 -24.50
N ASP A 276 -0.82 -6.00 -25.69
CA ASP A 276 -0.25 -7.21 -26.25
C ASP A 276 0.83 -7.79 -25.33
N TYR A 277 1.76 -6.97 -24.87
CA TYR A 277 2.85 -7.40 -24.02
C TYR A 277 2.44 -7.64 -22.55
N VAL A 278 1.38 -7.01 -22.05
CA VAL A 278 0.72 -7.41 -20.80
C VAL A 278 0.25 -8.85 -20.89
N CYS A 279 -0.41 -9.23 -22.00
CA CYS A 279 -0.83 -10.61 -22.21
C CYS A 279 0.37 -11.57 -22.39
N ALA A 280 1.42 -11.12 -23.04
CA ALA A 280 2.62 -11.93 -23.33
C ALA A 280 3.51 -12.17 -22.11
N PHE A 281 3.82 -11.14 -21.32
CA PHE A 281 4.87 -11.17 -20.29
C PHE A 281 4.36 -11.32 -18.87
N LEU A 282 3.23 -10.69 -18.52
CA LEU A 282 2.75 -10.75 -17.13
C LEU A 282 2.14 -12.12 -16.79
N PRO A 283 2.27 -12.56 -15.54
CA PRO A 283 1.79 -13.87 -15.12
C PRO A 283 0.28 -13.99 -15.15
N SER A 284 -0.19 -15.22 -15.31
CA SER A 284 -1.54 -15.63 -14.99
C SER A 284 -1.60 -16.11 -13.52
N PRO A 285 -2.79 -16.29 -12.95
CA PRO A 285 -2.91 -16.89 -11.61
C PRO A 285 -2.26 -18.28 -11.46
N LEU A 286 -1.97 -18.99 -12.56
CA LEU A 286 -1.30 -20.30 -12.56
C LEU A 286 0.23 -20.20 -12.58
N ASP A 287 0.77 -19.05 -12.94
CA ASP A 287 2.21 -18.81 -12.98
C ASP A 287 2.76 -18.29 -11.62
N THR A 288 1.86 -17.86 -10.73
CA THR A 288 2.20 -17.43 -9.37
C THR A 288 2.28 -18.63 -8.44
N GLU A 289 3.08 -18.52 -7.40
CA GLU A 289 3.15 -19.53 -6.36
C GLU A 289 1.79 -19.77 -5.70
N ALA A 290 1.56 -20.98 -5.21
CA ALA A 290 0.38 -21.30 -4.42
C ALA A 290 0.31 -20.35 -3.21
N ILE A 291 -0.90 -19.83 -2.90
CA ILE A 291 -1.06 -18.97 -1.74
C ILE A 291 -0.84 -19.79 -0.46
N VAL A 292 0.03 -19.31 0.39
CA VAL A 292 0.29 -19.90 1.71
C VAL A 292 -0.57 -19.20 2.77
N GLY A 293 -1.09 -19.97 3.70
CA GLY A 293 -1.81 -19.47 4.86
C GLY A 293 -1.62 -20.40 6.05
N THR A 294 -2.04 -19.97 7.21
CA THR A 294 -1.95 -20.73 8.45
C THR A 294 -3.31 -21.30 8.81
N ASN A 295 -3.38 -22.58 9.10
CA ASN A 295 -4.58 -23.20 9.64
C ASN A 295 -4.79 -22.72 11.09
N PRO A 296 -5.92 -22.04 11.42
CA PRO A 296 -6.13 -21.48 12.75
C PRO A 296 -6.31 -22.50 13.86
N ASP A 297 -6.62 -23.75 13.53
CA ASP A 297 -6.87 -24.82 14.49
C ASP A 297 -5.59 -25.61 14.81
N THR A 298 -4.70 -25.82 13.82
CA THR A 298 -3.48 -26.62 13.95
C THR A 298 -2.21 -25.78 14.03
N GLU A 299 -2.27 -24.48 13.68
CA GLU A 299 -1.14 -23.56 13.55
C GLU A 299 -0.09 -24.00 12.50
N GLU A 300 -0.47 -24.90 11.60
CA GLU A 300 0.40 -25.39 10.51
C GLU A 300 0.18 -24.53 9.25
N GLU A 301 1.24 -24.34 8.48
CA GLU A 301 1.17 -23.71 7.17
C GLU A 301 0.55 -24.66 6.14
N GLU A 302 -0.38 -24.15 5.37
CA GLU A 302 -1.02 -24.86 4.26
C GLU A 302 -0.98 -24.01 2.99
N ASP A 303 -0.77 -24.65 1.84
CA ASP A 303 -0.85 -24.02 0.54
C ASP A 303 -2.21 -24.27 -0.13
N ARG A 304 -2.65 -23.33 -0.97
CA ARG A 304 -3.85 -23.44 -1.81
C ARG A 304 -3.49 -23.12 -3.26
N LYS A 305 -3.79 -24.07 -4.14
CA LYS A 305 -3.57 -23.90 -5.60
C LYS A 305 -4.76 -23.18 -6.25
N PRO A 306 -4.54 -22.40 -7.30
CA PRO A 306 -5.60 -21.71 -8.02
C PRO A 306 -6.43 -22.69 -8.87
N SER A 307 -7.30 -23.47 -8.22
CA SER A 307 -8.18 -24.46 -8.84
C SER A 307 -9.57 -24.37 -8.22
N GLU A 308 -10.62 -24.51 -9.05
CA GLU A 308 -12.02 -24.56 -8.62
C GLU A 308 -12.34 -25.78 -7.74
N SER A 309 -11.55 -26.85 -7.84
CA SER A 309 -11.72 -28.09 -7.07
C SER A 309 -11.12 -28.04 -5.65
N GLU A 310 -10.29 -27.06 -5.39
CA GLU A 310 -9.67 -26.84 -4.07
C GLU A 310 -10.68 -26.24 -3.08
N PRO A 311 -10.46 -26.37 -1.76
CA PRO A 311 -11.24 -25.66 -0.76
C PRO A 311 -11.18 -24.14 -0.98
N THR A 312 -12.30 -23.47 -0.78
CA THR A 312 -12.37 -22.02 -1.00
C THR A 312 -11.46 -21.26 -0.06
N ALA A 313 -10.63 -20.38 -0.62
CA ALA A 313 -9.87 -19.37 0.09
C ALA A 313 -9.86 -18.07 -0.71
N ALA A 314 -10.32 -16.99 -0.10
CA ALA A 314 -10.37 -15.66 -0.70
C ALA A 314 -9.95 -14.61 0.33
N LEU A 315 -9.36 -13.51 -0.15
CA LEU A 315 -8.92 -12.38 0.67
C LEU A 315 -9.79 -11.18 0.39
N ALA A 316 -10.42 -10.63 1.42
CA ALA A 316 -11.14 -9.36 1.36
C ALA A 316 -10.11 -8.21 1.44
N PHE A 317 -9.87 -7.53 0.33
CA PHE A 317 -8.82 -6.51 0.26
C PHE A 317 -9.34 -5.07 0.29
N LYS A 318 -10.62 -4.87 0.02
CA LYS A 318 -11.24 -3.54 0.03
C LYS A 318 -12.70 -3.61 0.44
N ILE A 319 -13.12 -2.64 1.26
CA ILE A 319 -14.53 -2.41 1.60
C ILE A 319 -14.91 -1.03 1.07
N ALA A 320 -16.07 -0.92 0.47
CA ALA A 320 -16.66 0.35 0.04
C ALA A 320 -18.11 0.43 0.51
N THR A 321 -18.60 1.62 0.75
CA THR A 321 -20.00 1.85 1.10
C THR A 321 -20.75 2.35 -0.13
N ASP A 322 -21.68 1.55 -0.64
CA ASP A 322 -22.58 1.96 -1.70
C ASP A 322 -23.88 2.52 -1.11
N PRO A 323 -24.38 3.68 -1.61
CA PRO A 323 -25.60 4.30 -1.09
C PRO A 323 -26.86 3.41 -1.20
N PHE A 324 -26.90 2.49 -2.16
CA PHE A 324 -28.09 1.67 -2.47
C PHE A 324 -27.95 0.23 -1.98
N MET A 325 -26.74 -0.33 -2.03
CA MET A 325 -26.46 -1.72 -1.68
C MET A 325 -25.85 -1.90 -0.29
N GLY A 326 -25.40 -0.82 0.33
CA GLY A 326 -24.73 -0.84 1.61
C GLY A 326 -23.25 -1.25 1.49
N ARG A 327 -22.79 -2.16 2.35
CA ARG A 327 -21.40 -2.60 2.37
C ARG A 327 -21.09 -3.51 1.18
N LEU A 328 -20.19 -3.06 0.31
CA LEU A 328 -19.64 -3.80 -0.83
C LEU A 328 -18.22 -4.24 -0.49
N VAL A 329 -17.98 -5.55 -0.49
CA VAL A 329 -16.68 -6.14 -0.14
C VAL A 329 -16.03 -6.66 -1.40
N PHE A 330 -14.85 -6.13 -1.72
CA PHE A 330 -14.01 -6.62 -2.82
C PHE A 330 -13.08 -7.71 -2.30
N PHE A 331 -13.02 -8.81 -3.03
CA PHE A 331 -12.18 -9.93 -2.67
C PHE A 331 -11.56 -10.59 -3.90
N ARG A 332 -10.38 -11.19 -3.70
CA ARG A 332 -9.76 -12.09 -4.66
C ARG A 332 -9.92 -13.51 -4.19
N VAL A 333 -10.39 -14.39 -5.08
CA VAL A 333 -10.47 -15.83 -4.85
C VAL A 333 -9.15 -16.46 -5.29
N TYR A 334 -8.44 -17.08 -4.35
CA TYR A 334 -7.19 -17.77 -4.63
C TYR A 334 -7.41 -19.24 -4.94
N SER A 335 -8.36 -19.89 -4.29
CA SER A 335 -8.73 -21.29 -4.52
C SER A 335 -10.22 -21.51 -4.35
N GLY A 336 -10.75 -22.58 -4.95
CA GLY A 336 -12.17 -22.91 -4.90
C GLY A 336 -13.02 -21.90 -5.67
N LYS A 337 -14.22 -21.70 -5.19
CA LYS A 337 -15.20 -20.76 -5.75
C LYS A 337 -16.09 -20.16 -4.67
N VAL A 338 -16.53 -18.95 -4.91
CA VAL A 338 -17.51 -18.24 -4.08
C VAL A 338 -18.80 -18.11 -4.86
N GLU A 339 -19.93 -18.56 -4.30
CA GLU A 339 -21.22 -18.59 -4.98
C GLU A 339 -22.22 -17.61 -4.36
N ALA A 340 -23.05 -16.98 -5.17
CA ALA A 340 -24.13 -16.10 -4.71
C ALA A 340 -25.17 -16.92 -3.92
N GLY A 341 -25.61 -16.37 -2.78
CA GLY A 341 -26.54 -17.03 -1.86
C GLY A 341 -25.91 -18.04 -0.89
N SER A 342 -24.60 -18.30 -0.98
CA SER A 342 -23.86 -19.22 -0.13
C SER A 342 -23.35 -18.57 1.16
N TYR A 343 -22.64 -19.36 1.95
CA TYR A 343 -21.94 -18.93 3.16
C TYR A 343 -20.43 -19.19 3.00
N VAL A 344 -19.63 -18.31 3.54
CA VAL A 344 -18.19 -18.47 3.73
C VAL A 344 -17.86 -18.31 5.22
N TYR A 345 -16.79 -18.92 5.67
CA TYR A 345 -16.29 -18.82 7.03
C TYR A 345 -15.25 -17.73 7.14
N ASN A 346 -15.34 -16.89 8.18
CA ASN A 346 -14.34 -15.88 8.51
C ASN A 346 -13.60 -16.32 9.79
N PRO A 347 -12.35 -16.79 9.68
CA PRO A 347 -11.58 -17.31 10.83
C PRO A 347 -11.35 -16.26 11.92
N ARG A 348 -11.17 -14.96 11.56
CA ARG A 348 -10.97 -13.88 12.53
C ARG A 348 -12.16 -13.73 13.47
N SER A 349 -13.37 -13.75 12.92
CA SER A 349 -14.59 -13.58 13.74
C SER A 349 -15.15 -14.89 14.27
N GLY A 350 -14.68 -16.05 13.77
CA GLY A 350 -15.21 -17.36 14.06
C GLY A 350 -16.65 -17.58 13.58
N LYS A 351 -17.11 -16.82 12.58
CA LYS A 351 -18.51 -16.81 12.13
C LYS A 351 -18.63 -17.09 10.64
N LYS A 352 -19.82 -17.60 10.28
CA LYS A 352 -20.23 -17.72 8.87
C LYS A 352 -20.79 -16.39 8.38
N GLU A 353 -20.26 -15.92 7.26
CA GLU A 353 -20.74 -14.75 6.55
C GLU A 353 -21.60 -15.15 5.35
N ARG A 354 -22.76 -14.51 5.20
CA ARG A 354 -23.65 -14.77 4.08
C ARG A 354 -23.33 -13.87 2.90
N ILE A 355 -23.18 -14.45 1.74
CA ILE A 355 -23.03 -13.71 0.49
C ILE A 355 -24.40 -13.65 -0.20
N SER A 356 -25.03 -12.49 -0.21
CA SER A 356 -26.36 -12.34 -0.79
C SER A 356 -26.29 -12.24 -2.32
N ARG A 357 -25.39 -11.45 -2.85
CA ARG A 357 -25.18 -11.25 -4.30
C ARG A 357 -23.70 -11.06 -4.56
N LEU A 358 -23.27 -11.44 -5.77
CA LEU A 358 -21.92 -11.28 -6.29
C LEU A 358 -21.94 -10.40 -7.52
N PHE A 359 -20.85 -9.65 -7.70
CA PHE A 359 -20.69 -8.74 -8.82
C PHE A 359 -19.28 -8.82 -9.41
N GLN A 360 -19.18 -8.72 -10.71
CA GLN A 360 -18.00 -8.29 -11.40
C GLN A 360 -18.08 -6.77 -11.55
N MET A 361 -17.01 -6.09 -11.17
CA MET A 361 -17.00 -4.63 -11.24
C MET A 361 -16.53 -4.12 -12.59
N ASN A 362 -17.13 -3.04 -13.03
CA ASN A 362 -16.74 -2.30 -14.20
C ASN A 362 -16.73 -0.80 -13.83
N SER A 363 -15.65 -0.38 -13.16
CA SER A 363 -15.55 0.89 -12.44
C SER A 363 -16.68 1.03 -11.41
N ASN A 364 -17.65 1.90 -11.63
CA ASN A 364 -18.81 2.11 -10.75
C ASN A 364 -20.07 1.32 -11.12
N LYS A 365 -19.98 0.39 -12.11
CA LYS A 365 -21.11 -0.45 -12.54
C LYS A 365 -20.93 -1.89 -12.06
N GLU A 366 -21.96 -2.42 -11.45
CA GLU A 366 -21.99 -3.80 -10.97
C GLU A 366 -22.66 -4.70 -12.00
N ILE A 367 -21.94 -5.76 -12.39
CA ILE A 367 -22.48 -6.82 -13.26
C ILE A 367 -22.76 -8.03 -12.38
N PRO A 368 -24.04 -8.45 -12.19
CA PRO A 368 -24.37 -9.58 -11.34
C PRO A 368 -23.72 -10.89 -11.83
N MET A 369 -23.14 -11.64 -10.88
CA MET A 369 -22.50 -12.93 -11.12
C MET A 369 -23.14 -14.01 -10.25
N GLN A 370 -23.11 -15.27 -10.73
CA GLN A 370 -23.55 -16.42 -9.95
C GLN A 370 -22.40 -16.99 -9.10
N SER A 371 -21.18 -16.93 -9.61
CA SER A 371 -19.96 -17.35 -8.92
C SER A 371 -18.78 -16.45 -9.28
N ILE A 372 -17.83 -16.37 -8.38
CA ILE A 372 -16.47 -15.86 -8.61
C ILE A 372 -15.54 -17.03 -8.33
N ASP A 373 -14.75 -17.41 -9.33
CA ASP A 373 -13.95 -18.62 -9.29
C ASP A 373 -12.48 -18.31 -8.98
N ALA A 374 -11.70 -19.34 -8.63
CA ALA A 374 -10.26 -19.23 -8.37
C ALA A 374 -9.52 -18.39 -9.44
N GLY A 375 -8.61 -17.53 -9.02
CA GLY A 375 -7.87 -16.63 -9.88
C GLY A 375 -8.61 -15.35 -10.27
N ASP A 376 -9.84 -15.13 -9.78
CA ASP A 376 -10.65 -13.95 -10.12
C ASP A 376 -10.78 -12.95 -8.97
N ILE A 377 -11.10 -11.72 -9.36
CA ILE A 377 -11.43 -10.63 -8.48
C ILE A 377 -12.90 -10.29 -8.67
N GLY A 378 -13.62 -10.15 -7.56
CA GLY A 378 -15.01 -9.78 -7.56
C GLY A 378 -15.43 -9.00 -6.34
N ALA A 379 -16.70 -8.65 -6.28
CA ALA A 379 -17.29 -7.96 -5.15
C ALA A 379 -18.56 -8.67 -4.68
N GLY A 380 -18.88 -8.54 -3.41
CA GLY A 380 -20.07 -9.15 -2.84
C GLY A 380 -20.73 -8.29 -1.77
N VAL A 381 -22.04 -8.53 -1.57
CA VAL A 381 -22.83 -7.88 -0.52
C VAL A 381 -23.51 -8.91 0.37
N GLY A 382 -23.85 -8.49 1.59
CA GLY A 382 -24.54 -9.32 2.59
C GLY A 382 -23.71 -9.68 3.80
N PHE A 383 -22.42 -9.38 3.77
CA PHE A 383 -21.52 -9.58 4.90
C PHE A 383 -21.89 -8.69 6.10
N LYS A 384 -21.75 -9.22 7.31
CA LYS A 384 -22.09 -8.52 8.56
C LYS A 384 -20.87 -8.03 9.34
N ASP A 385 -19.87 -8.91 9.51
CA ASP A 385 -18.68 -8.63 10.30
C ASP A 385 -17.42 -8.99 9.51
N ILE A 386 -17.09 -8.16 8.54
CA ILE A 386 -15.92 -8.31 7.70
C ILE A 386 -15.07 -7.05 7.72
N ARG A 387 -13.76 -7.21 7.69
CA ARG A 387 -12.76 -6.14 7.63
C ARG A 387 -11.82 -6.34 6.46
N THR A 388 -11.19 -5.27 6.04
CA THR A 388 -10.09 -5.34 5.07
C THR A 388 -8.96 -6.20 5.65
N GLY A 389 -8.50 -7.19 4.87
CA GLY A 389 -7.51 -8.18 5.30
C GLY A 389 -8.10 -9.48 5.81
N ASP A 390 -9.43 -9.58 6.00
CA ASP A 390 -10.06 -10.83 6.42
C ASP A 390 -9.99 -11.91 5.33
N THR A 391 -9.76 -13.14 5.77
CA THR A 391 -9.88 -14.31 4.92
C THR A 391 -11.30 -14.83 4.91
N LEU A 392 -11.77 -15.22 3.74
CA LEU A 392 -13.04 -15.90 3.51
C LEU A 392 -12.75 -17.32 3.00
N CYS A 393 -13.07 -18.33 3.78
CA CYS A 393 -12.70 -19.72 3.44
C CYS A 393 -13.85 -20.72 3.66
N SER A 394 -13.61 -21.98 3.29
CA SER A 394 -14.46 -23.09 3.68
C SER A 394 -14.33 -23.36 5.18
N GLU A 395 -15.47 -23.64 5.83
CA GLU A 395 -15.49 -23.98 7.26
C GLU A 395 -14.78 -25.30 7.58
N ASP A 396 -14.92 -26.29 6.68
CA ASP A 396 -14.30 -27.62 6.84
C ASP A 396 -12.79 -27.62 6.60
N HIS A 397 -12.27 -26.57 5.99
CA HIS A 397 -10.84 -26.36 5.69
C HIS A 397 -10.44 -24.93 6.00
N PRO A 398 -10.44 -24.53 7.28
CA PRO A 398 -10.16 -23.15 7.65
C PRO A 398 -8.71 -22.80 7.38
N ILE A 399 -8.48 -21.61 6.85
CA ILE A 399 -7.16 -21.05 6.58
C ILE A 399 -7.18 -19.54 6.84
N VAL A 400 -6.13 -19.01 7.39
CA VAL A 400 -5.88 -17.57 7.50
C VAL A 400 -4.77 -17.22 6.54
N LEU A 401 -5.09 -16.49 5.49
CA LEU A 401 -4.09 -15.91 4.59
C LEU A 401 -3.34 -14.80 5.34
N GLU A 402 -2.09 -14.57 4.97
CA GLU A 402 -1.28 -13.53 5.59
C GLU A 402 -2.03 -12.20 5.66
N SER A 403 -2.11 -11.63 6.85
CA SER A 403 -2.79 -10.35 7.09
C SER A 403 -1.96 -9.20 6.53
N MET A 404 -2.65 -8.21 5.93
CA MET A 404 -2.02 -6.97 5.52
C MET A 404 -1.64 -6.15 6.75
N SER A 405 -0.38 -5.70 6.83
CA SER A 405 0.07 -4.76 7.85
C SER A 405 -0.10 -3.33 7.32
N PHE A 406 -0.73 -2.47 8.12
CA PHE A 406 -0.90 -1.06 7.77
C PHE A 406 -0.04 -0.19 8.68
N PRO A 407 0.52 0.92 8.18
CA PRO A 407 1.28 1.86 9.00
C PRO A 407 0.38 2.54 10.03
N ASP A 408 0.98 2.95 11.14
CA ASP A 408 0.29 3.71 12.17
C ASP A 408 -0.09 5.12 11.68
N THR A 409 -1.23 5.61 12.18
CA THR A 409 -1.67 6.98 11.90
C THR A 409 -0.71 8.00 12.54
N VAL A 410 -0.39 9.07 11.80
CA VAL A 410 0.62 10.05 12.23
C VAL A 410 0.04 11.41 12.58
N LEU A 411 -1.17 11.73 12.11
CA LEU A 411 -1.83 13.01 12.29
C LEU A 411 -3.23 12.84 12.83
N SER A 412 -3.63 13.69 13.79
CA SER A 412 -4.97 13.70 14.37
C SER A 412 -5.58 15.10 14.37
N ILE A 413 -6.88 15.16 14.16
CA ILE A 413 -7.66 16.39 14.33
C ILE A 413 -8.93 16.10 15.13
N ALA A 414 -9.37 17.07 15.95
CA ALA A 414 -10.67 17.03 16.57
C ALA A 414 -11.75 17.48 15.59
N VAL A 415 -12.86 16.77 15.57
CA VAL A 415 -14.02 17.10 14.73
C VAL A 415 -15.27 17.24 15.58
N GLU A 416 -16.03 18.29 15.36
CA GLU A 416 -17.29 18.56 16.06
C GLU A 416 -18.39 18.87 15.04
N PRO A 417 -19.58 18.26 15.14
CA PRO A 417 -20.67 18.58 14.26
C PRO A 417 -21.16 20.03 14.52
N LYS A 418 -21.54 20.76 13.48
CA LYS A 418 -22.05 22.11 13.63
C LYS A 418 -23.42 22.17 14.29
N SER A 419 -24.16 21.07 14.32
CA SER A 419 -25.46 20.97 14.96
C SER A 419 -25.60 19.67 15.80
N GLN A 420 -26.36 19.73 16.87
CA GLN A 420 -26.68 18.53 17.68
C GLN A 420 -27.43 17.45 16.87
N ALA A 421 -28.22 17.86 15.88
CA ALA A 421 -28.94 16.93 15.01
C ALA A 421 -28.01 16.08 14.10
N ASP A 422 -26.79 16.53 13.91
CA ASP A 422 -25.82 15.87 13.03
C ASP A 422 -24.87 14.91 13.78
N ILE A 423 -24.93 14.84 15.13
CA ILE A 423 -24.08 13.94 15.93
C ILE A 423 -24.21 12.49 15.44
N ALA A 424 -25.43 11.96 15.39
CA ALA A 424 -25.67 10.58 14.98
C ALA A 424 -25.26 10.31 13.52
N LYS A 425 -25.34 11.32 12.64
CA LYS A 425 -24.87 11.20 11.25
C LYS A 425 -23.34 11.23 11.18
N LEU A 426 -22.70 12.08 12.00
CA LEU A 426 -21.23 12.11 12.12
C LEU A 426 -20.69 10.76 12.57
N ASP A 427 -21.24 10.23 13.69
CA ASP A 427 -20.82 8.95 14.23
C ASP A 427 -20.99 7.81 13.21
N ASN A 428 -22.14 7.76 12.54
CA ASN A 428 -22.39 6.76 11.49
C ASN A 428 -21.47 6.95 10.28
N GLY A 429 -21.22 8.19 9.85
CA GLY A 429 -20.31 8.50 8.75
C GLY A 429 -18.87 8.10 9.07
N LEU A 430 -18.38 8.49 10.24
CA LEU A 430 -17.04 8.15 10.70
C LEU A 430 -16.84 6.64 10.86
N ALA A 431 -17.84 5.92 11.44
CA ALA A 431 -17.78 4.47 11.57
C ALA A 431 -17.65 3.78 10.21
N LYS A 432 -18.43 4.20 9.20
CA LYS A 432 -18.37 3.64 7.86
C LYS A 432 -17.03 3.94 7.17
N LEU A 433 -16.52 5.17 7.29
CA LEU A 433 -15.23 5.54 6.72
C LEU A 433 -14.07 4.77 7.38
N ALA A 434 -14.14 4.52 8.69
CA ALA A 434 -13.16 3.68 9.40
C ALA A 434 -13.24 2.19 9.02
N GLU A 435 -14.41 1.70 8.59
CA GLU A 435 -14.53 0.34 8.03
C GLU A 435 -13.91 0.22 6.64
N GLU A 436 -13.97 1.30 5.83
CA GLU A 436 -13.40 1.35 4.49
C GLU A 436 -11.88 1.46 4.50
N ASP A 437 -11.35 2.27 5.41
CA ASP A 437 -9.93 2.62 5.46
C ASP A 437 -9.29 2.22 6.80
N PRO A 438 -8.45 1.17 6.81
CA PRO A 438 -7.79 0.72 8.04
C PRO A 438 -6.72 1.70 8.57
N THR A 439 -6.28 2.67 7.77
CA THR A 439 -5.36 3.75 8.19
C THR A 439 -6.09 4.99 8.70
N PHE A 440 -7.41 4.92 8.79
CA PHE A 440 -8.24 5.94 9.39
C PHE A 440 -8.84 5.44 10.70
N THR A 441 -8.57 6.14 11.79
CA THR A 441 -9.07 5.76 13.12
C THR A 441 -9.90 6.87 13.74
N VAL A 442 -10.88 6.47 14.54
CA VAL A 442 -11.80 7.38 15.24
C VAL A 442 -11.77 7.02 16.72
N ARG A 443 -11.56 8.01 17.57
CA ARG A 443 -11.65 7.84 19.03
C ARG A 443 -12.38 9.01 19.66
N THR A 444 -13.03 8.78 20.78
CA THR A 444 -13.56 9.85 21.63
C THR A 444 -12.56 10.11 22.74
N ASP A 445 -12.17 11.35 22.91
CA ASP A 445 -11.33 11.78 24.02
C ASP A 445 -12.16 11.76 25.33
N GLU A 446 -11.73 10.97 26.30
CA GLU A 446 -12.48 10.78 27.55
C GLU A 446 -12.52 12.05 28.43
N GLN A 447 -11.55 12.95 28.29
CA GLN A 447 -11.46 14.16 29.10
C GLN A 447 -12.26 15.31 28.49
N SER A 448 -12.12 15.54 27.18
CA SER A 448 -12.80 16.64 26.49
C SER A 448 -14.14 16.24 25.90
N GLY A 449 -14.40 14.94 25.74
CA GLY A 449 -15.58 14.41 25.04
C GLY A 449 -15.56 14.67 23.53
N GLN A 450 -14.45 15.16 22.96
CA GLN A 450 -14.30 15.45 21.55
C GLN A 450 -14.08 14.18 20.73
N THR A 451 -14.62 14.14 19.53
CA THR A 451 -14.32 13.10 18.56
C THR A 451 -13.02 13.47 17.84
N ILE A 452 -12.01 12.59 17.96
CA ILE A 452 -10.71 12.74 17.33
C ILE A 452 -10.63 11.75 16.17
N ILE A 453 -10.27 12.24 14.99
CA ILE A 453 -9.98 11.44 13.81
C ILE A 453 -8.49 11.47 13.53
N SER A 454 -7.91 10.32 13.16
CA SER A 454 -6.48 10.19 12.87
C SER A 454 -6.26 9.53 11.52
N GLY A 455 -5.21 9.95 10.81
CA GLY A 455 -4.87 9.47 9.46
C GLY A 455 -3.40 9.62 9.12
N MET A 456 -3.06 9.38 7.85
CA MET A 456 -1.69 9.34 7.34
C MET A 456 -1.12 10.72 6.99
N GLY A 457 -1.96 11.74 6.84
CA GLY A 457 -1.51 13.08 6.47
C GLY A 457 -2.66 14.08 6.39
N GLU A 458 -2.32 15.36 6.12
CA GLU A 458 -3.31 16.43 6.00
C GLU A 458 -4.30 16.17 4.87
N LEU A 459 -3.81 15.79 3.70
CA LEU A 459 -4.65 15.51 2.54
C LEU A 459 -5.62 14.36 2.80
N HIS A 460 -5.16 13.31 3.47
CA HIS A 460 -6.00 12.17 3.85
C HIS A 460 -7.18 12.62 4.72
N LEU A 461 -6.92 13.36 5.80
CA LEU A 461 -7.96 13.85 6.70
C LEU A 461 -8.90 14.87 6.03
N ASP A 462 -8.38 15.74 5.16
CA ASP A 462 -9.19 16.67 4.36
C ASP A 462 -10.20 15.95 3.47
N ILE A 463 -9.76 14.84 2.83
CA ILE A 463 -10.64 14.03 1.98
C ILE A 463 -11.73 13.34 2.83
N ILE A 464 -11.38 12.81 3.99
CA ILE A 464 -12.34 12.21 4.92
C ILE A 464 -13.42 13.23 5.32
N ILE A 465 -13.03 14.45 5.66
CA ILE A 465 -13.95 15.51 6.04
C ILE A 465 -14.84 15.95 4.88
N ASP A 466 -14.26 16.07 3.70
CA ASP A 466 -15.04 16.41 2.49
C ASP A 466 -16.03 15.28 2.14
N ARG A 467 -15.66 14.02 2.32
CA ARG A 467 -16.56 12.87 2.19
C ARG A 467 -17.72 12.92 3.21
N LEU A 468 -17.45 13.25 4.48
CA LEU A 468 -18.49 13.45 5.48
C LEU A 468 -19.51 14.51 5.02
N LYS A 469 -19.04 15.61 4.46
CA LYS A 469 -19.89 16.66 3.94
C LYS A 469 -20.70 16.24 2.72
N ARG A 470 -20.08 15.60 1.73
CA ARG A 470 -20.71 15.26 0.45
C ARG A 470 -21.59 14.03 0.52
N GLU A 471 -21.10 12.95 1.14
CA GLU A 471 -21.78 11.66 1.16
C GLU A 471 -22.78 11.56 2.33
N PHE A 472 -22.38 12.01 3.52
CA PHE A 472 -23.19 11.89 4.74
C PHE A 472 -23.98 13.15 5.10
N LYS A 473 -23.76 14.25 4.35
CA LYS A 473 -24.42 15.55 4.57
C LYS A 473 -24.19 16.09 5.99
N VAL A 474 -22.97 15.93 6.49
CA VAL A 474 -22.55 16.42 7.81
C VAL A 474 -21.50 17.50 7.64
N GLU A 475 -21.76 18.69 8.19
CA GLU A 475 -20.74 19.72 8.31
C GLU A 475 -20.14 19.69 9.72
N CYS A 476 -18.82 19.70 9.81
CA CYS A 476 -18.09 19.71 11.09
C CYS A 476 -17.12 20.89 11.18
N ASN A 477 -16.88 21.32 12.41
CA ASN A 477 -15.76 22.19 12.75
C ASN A 477 -14.53 21.32 12.96
N GLN A 478 -13.37 21.83 12.55
CA GLN A 478 -12.10 21.15 12.66
C GLN A 478 -11.24 21.85 13.71
N GLY A 479 -10.64 21.07 14.60
CA GLY A 479 -9.59 21.54 15.50
C GLY A 479 -8.26 21.71 14.77
N LYS A 480 -7.25 22.20 15.49
CA LYS A 480 -5.87 22.25 14.95
C LYS A 480 -5.32 20.83 14.85
N PRO A 481 -4.56 20.51 13.78
CA PRO A 481 -3.87 19.23 13.67
C PRO A 481 -2.92 19.00 14.86
N GLN A 482 -2.92 17.77 15.38
CA GLN A 482 -2.05 17.35 16.45
C GLN A 482 -1.22 16.14 16.01
N VAL A 483 0.04 16.15 16.37
CA VAL A 483 0.96 15.04 16.09
C VAL A 483 0.66 13.87 17.04
N ASN A 484 0.68 12.66 16.51
CA ASN A 484 0.52 11.44 17.30
C ASN A 484 1.88 11.05 17.90
N TYR A 485 2.14 11.57 19.09
CA TYR A 485 3.30 11.15 19.88
C TYR A 485 3.12 9.72 20.39
N LYS A 486 4.25 9.06 20.64
CA LYS A 486 4.33 7.77 21.36
C LYS A 486 5.24 7.92 22.55
N GLU A 487 5.24 6.92 23.43
CA GLU A 487 6.17 6.81 24.55
C GLU A 487 7.02 5.56 24.41
N ALA A 488 8.26 5.60 24.89
CA ALA A 488 9.14 4.44 24.99
C ALA A 488 9.94 4.51 26.27
N ILE A 489 10.66 3.45 26.61
CA ILE A 489 11.60 3.44 27.72
C ILE A 489 13.03 3.38 27.20
N SER A 490 13.98 3.98 27.92
CA SER A 490 15.37 4.08 27.50
C SER A 490 16.34 3.13 28.23
N ARG A 491 15.89 2.49 29.33
CA ARG A 491 16.72 1.61 30.15
C ARG A 491 15.90 0.52 30.83
N ALA A 492 16.58 -0.52 31.27
CA ALA A 492 15.93 -1.59 32.01
C ALA A 492 15.52 -1.16 33.43
N ALA A 493 14.41 -1.72 33.92
CA ALA A 493 13.97 -1.63 35.32
C ALA A 493 13.35 -2.96 35.75
N GLN A 494 13.57 -3.33 37.00
CA GLN A 494 13.07 -4.55 37.57
C GLN A 494 12.34 -4.28 38.89
N SER A 495 11.26 -5.01 39.14
CA SER A 495 10.55 -4.97 40.41
C SER A 495 9.80 -6.27 40.65
N ARG A 496 9.64 -6.58 41.94
CA ARG A 496 8.71 -7.58 42.40
C ARG A 496 7.45 -6.87 42.91
N GLU A 497 6.31 -7.15 42.27
CA GLU A 497 5.04 -6.52 42.60
C GLU A 497 4.04 -7.53 43.13
N THR A 498 3.28 -7.10 44.15
CA THR A 498 2.25 -7.94 44.80
C THR A 498 0.94 -7.20 44.82
N PHE A 499 -0.06 -7.77 44.21
CA PHE A 499 -1.44 -7.33 44.33
C PHE A 499 -2.14 -8.16 45.41
N LYS A 500 -2.62 -7.51 46.47
CA LYS A 500 -3.37 -8.15 47.52
C LYS A 500 -4.58 -7.29 47.90
N LYS A 501 -5.77 -7.87 47.81
CA LYS A 501 -7.02 -7.22 48.25
C LYS A 501 -7.85 -8.21 49.03
N GLN A 502 -8.24 -7.86 50.23
CA GLN A 502 -9.06 -8.69 51.09
C GLN A 502 -10.26 -7.86 51.60
N SER A 503 -11.45 -8.26 51.23
CA SER A 503 -12.69 -7.59 51.59
C SER A 503 -13.74 -8.67 51.92
N GLY A 504 -13.75 -9.16 53.19
CA GLY A 504 -14.82 -9.97 53.78
C GLY A 504 -15.31 -11.16 52.94
N GLY A 505 -14.41 -12.07 52.53
CA GLY A 505 -14.72 -13.24 51.70
C GLY A 505 -13.47 -13.77 50.99
N ARG A 506 -13.63 -14.35 49.80
CA ARG A 506 -12.50 -14.78 48.94
C ARG A 506 -11.65 -13.58 48.59
N GLY A 507 -10.38 -13.61 48.95
CA GLY A 507 -9.41 -12.54 48.66
C GLY A 507 -8.97 -12.52 47.18
N LYS A 508 -8.13 -11.56 46.84
CA LYS A 508 -7.41 -11.45 45.55
C LYS A 508 -5.92 -11.39 45.86
N PHE A 509 -5.16 -12.26 45.23
CA PHE A 509 -3.70 -12.30 45.38
C PHE A 509 -3.00 -12.63 44.07
N ALA A 510 -1.99 -11.87 43.72
CA ALA A 510 -1.04 -12.19 42.65
C ALA A 510 0.31 -11.52 42.94
N CYS A 511 1.40 -12.21 42.66
CA CYS A 511 2.74 -11.66 42.81
C CYS A 511 3.53 -12.01 41.57
N ILE A 512 4.17 -11.03 40.96
CA ILE A 512 5.06 -11.21 39.80
C ILE A 512 6.40 -10.51 40.01
N ASP A 513 7.44 -11.12 39.51
CA ASP A 513 8.79 -10.54 39.44
C ASP A 513 9.09 -10.33 37.96
N VAL A 514 9.20 -9.09 37.53
CA VAL A 514 9.31 -8.71 36.13
C VAL A 514 10.44 -7.72 35.91
N THR A 515 11.09 -7.88 34.79
CA THR A 515 12.03 -6.91 34.21
C THR A 515 11.42 -6.31 32.97
N ILE A 516 11.42 -4.99 32.86
CA ILE A 516 11.09 -4.28 31.61
C ILE A 516 12.35 -3.66 31.04
N GLU A 517 12.46 -3.67 29.73
CA GLU A 517 13.59 -3.10 28.99
C GLU A 517 13.15 -2.71 27.56
N PRO A 518 13.91 -1.90 26.82
CA PRO A 518 13.64 -1.67 25.41
C PRO A 518 13.60 -2.99 24.63
N LYS A 519 12.68 -3.07 23.67
CA LYS A 519 12.49 -4.24 22.81
C LYS A 519 13.77 -4.54 22.02
N ASP A 520 14.05 -5.82 21.78
CA ASP A 520 15.17 -6.25 20.96
C ASP A 520 15.00 -5.77 19.51
N GLU A 521 16.07 -5.32 18.87
CA GLU A 521 16.04 -4.73 17.51
C GLU A 521 15.54 -5.75 16.45
N ASP A 522 15.81 -7.03 16.67
CA ASP A 522 15.42 -8.13 15.76
C ASP A 522 13.94 -8.55 15.91
N PHE A 523 13.26 -8.11 16.96
CA PHE A 523 11.86 -8.47 17.21
C PHE A 523 10.93 -7.55 16.41
N LYS A 524 10.22 -8.11 15.41
CA LYS A 524 9.36 -7.34 14.49
C LYS A 524 7.86 -7.44 14.80
N GLU A 525 7.46 -8.29 15.72
CA GLU A 525 6.05 -8.56 16.03
C GLU A 525 5.48 -7.58 17.08
N GLY A 526 4.96 -6.45 16.66
CA GLY A 526 4.24 -5.51 17.51
C GLY A 526 5.09 -4.71 18.51
N ASP A 527 4.44 -3.99 19.42
CA ASP A 527 5.05 -3.08 20.39
C ASP A 527 5.41 -3.73 21.72
N LEU A 528 4.91 -4.94 22.00
CA LEU A 528 5.19 -5.72 23.22
C LEU A 528 5.91 -7.03 22.87
N GLN A 529 7.13 -7.18 23.36
CA GLN A 529 7.85 -8.44 23.40
C GLN A 529 7.71 -9.06 24.78
N PHE A 530 6.94 -10.14 24.92
CA PHE A 530 6.75 -10.82 26.19
C PHE A 530 7.60 -12.10 26.25
N VAL A 531 8.42 -12.21 27.30
CA VAL A 531 9.33 -13.35 27.50
C VAL A 531 9.03 -14.00 28.86
N ASN A 532 8.72 -15.27 28.86
CA ASN A 532 8.51 -16.05 30.07
C ASN A 532 9.71 -16.93 30.38
N VAL A 533 10.36 -16.70 31.51
CA VAL A 533 11.49 -17.52 32.01
C VAL A 533 11.22 -18.14 33.38
N VAL A 534 9.97 -18.14 33.84
CA VAL A 534 9.56 -18.71 35.12
C VAL A 534 9.92 -20.19 35.20
N LYS A 535 10.59 -20.60 36.26
CA LYS A 535 10.94 -22.00 36.56
C LYS A 535 10.19 -22.48 37.80
N GLY A 536 9.92 -23.79 37.86
CA GLY A 536 9.38 -24.42 39.07
C GLY A 536 7.89 -24.26 39.33
N GLY A 537 7.11 -23.65 38.40
CA GLY A 537 5.64 -23.53 38.55
C GLY A 537 5.17 -22.51 39.60
N ASN A 538 6.02 -21.56 39.99
CA ASN A 538 5.70 -20.51 40.95
C ASN A 538 4.58 -19.60 40.46
N VAL A 539 4.46 -19.41 39.13
CA VAL A 539 3.30 -18.84 38.47
C VAL A 539 2.68 -19.95 37.59
N PRO A 540 1.46 -20.40 37.85
CA PRO A 540 0.78 -21.39 37.03
C PRO A 540 0.68 -20.96 35.57
N LYS A 541 0.84 -21.90 34.63
CA LYS A 541 0.83 -21.61 33.18
C LYS A 541 -0.44 -20.90 32.72
N GLU A 542 -1.57 -21.17 33.37
CA GLU A 542 -2.87 -20.57 33.08
C GLU A 542 -2.95 -19.04 33.38
N PHE A 543 -2.04 -18.52 34.22
CA PHE A 543 -2.01 -17.09 34.58
C PHE A 543 -0.97 -16.29 33.78
N ILE A 544 -0.04 -16.95 33.09
CA ILE A 544 0.99 -16.26 32.30
C ILE A 544 0.38 -15.42 31.18
N PRO A 545 -0.63 -15.90 30.39
CA PRO A 545 -1.30 -15.07 29.40
C PRO A 545 -2.01 -13.84 30.00
N SER A 546 -2.48 -13.94 31.25
CA SER A 546 -3.11 -12.82 31.95
C SER A 546 -2.10 -11.72 32.33
N VAL A 547 -0.86 -12.10 32.65
CA VAL A 547 0.23 -11.12 32.88
C VAL A 547 0.56 -10.40 31.58
N GLU A 548 0.72 -11.14 30.48
CA GLU A 548 0.98 -10.56 29.16
C GLU A 548 -0.13 -9.61 28.74
N LYS A 549 -1.39 -10.05 28.85
CA LYS A 549 -2.56 -9.23 28.55
C LYS A 549 -2.56 -7.96 29.36
N GLY A 550 -2.28 -8.02 30.68
CA GLY A 550 -2.22 -6.85 31.54
C GLY A 550 -1.19 -5.82 31.11
N PHE A 551 0.01 -6.25 30.67
CA PHE A 551 0.99 -5.33 30.08
C PHE A 551 0.52 -4.79 28.73
N ARG A 552 -0.08 -5.62 27.89
CA ARG A 552 -0.58 -5.21 26.56
C ARG A 552 -1.68 -4.16 26.69
N ASP A 553 -2.60 -4.30 27.62
CA ASP A 553 -3.67 -3.32 27.89
C ASP A 553 -3.11 -1.96 28.34
N CYS A 554 -1.97 -1.96 29.06
CA CYS A 554 -1.32 -0.72 29.50
C CYS A 554 -0.59 0.04 28.38
N LEU A 555 -0.24 -0.61 27.25
CA LEU A 555 0.47 0.06 26.16
C LEU A 555 -0.33 1.19 25.53
N SER A 556 -1.64 1.16 25.60
CA SER A 556 -2.51 2.22 25.06
C SER A 556 -2.39 3.55 25.81
N ASN A 557 -1.84 3.56 27.02
CA ASN A 557 -1.79 4.73 27.88
C ASN A 557 -0.46 4.77 28.65
N GLY A 558 0.52 5.50 28.12
CA GLY A 558 1.84 5.66 28.68
C GLY A 558 1.88 6.51 29.97
N VAL A 559 3.08 6.77 30.46
CA VAL A 559 3.30 7.39 31.79
C VAL A 559 3.73 8.86 31.74
N LEU A 560 4.07 9.41 30.56
CA LEU A 560 4.46 10.80 30.37
C LEU A 560 3.27 11.71 30.07
N GLY A 561 2.62 11.48 28.94
CA GLY A 561 1.49 12.26 28.46
C GLY A 561 0.25 11.41 28.18
N GLY A 562 0.29 10.11 28.51
CA GLY A 562 -0.76 9.16 28.21
C GLY A 562 -0.76 8.72 26.75
N PHE A 563 0.35 8.91 26.02
CA PHE A 563 0.48 8.45 24.65
C PHE A 563 0.72 6.95 24.58
N PRO A 564 0.36 6.28 23.47
CA PRO A 564 0.63 4.85 23.32
C PRO A 564 2.13 4.55 23.49
N MET A 565 2.43 3.49 24.26
CA MET A 565 3.82 3.04 24.46
C MET A 565 4.24 2.05 23.38
N THR A 566 5.45 2.22 22.86
CA THR A 566 6.05 1.37 21.83
C THR A 566 7.36 0.76 22.31
N GLY A 567 7.74 -0.37 21.73
CA GLY A 567 9.06 -0.96 21.92
C GLY A 567 9.34 -1.46 23.33
N LEU A 568 8.37 -2.08 24.00
CA LEU A 568 8.49 -2.60 25.36
C LEU A 568 8.78 -4.12 25.34
N LYS A 569 9.88 -4.54 25.99
CA LYS A 569 10.13 -5.94 26.31
C LYS A 569 9.86 -6.19 27.79
N VAL A 570 9.06 -7.21 28.08
CA VAL A 570 8.71 -7.62 29.44
C VAL A 570 9.17 -9.07 29.65
N THR A 571 10.05 -9.27 30.62
CA THR A 571 10.53 -10.61 31.00
C THR A 571 9.93 -10.97 32.36
N LEU A 572 9.04 -11.96 32.37
CA LEU A 572 8.49 -12.53 33.61
C LEU A 572 9.50 -13.57 34.15
N THR A 573 10.16 -13.23 35.28
CA THR A 573 11.24 -14.03 35.85
C THR A 573 10.78 -14.97 36.94
N ASP A 574 9.87 -14.54 37.80
CA ASP A 574 9.32 -15.31 38.93
C ASP A 574 7.99 -14.74 39.40
N GLY A 575 7.43 -15.33 40.42
CA GLY A 575 6.19 -14.85 41.06
C GLY A 575 5.68 -15.79 42.14
N SER A 576 4.48 -15.53 42.61
CA SER A 576 3.78 -16.46 43.49
C SER A 576 2.27 -16.32 43.40
N PHE A 577 1.58 -17.40 43.65
CA PHE A 577 0.13 -17.46 43.67
C PHE A 577 -0.41 -18.03 44.99
N HIS A 578 -1.67 -17.81 45.22
CA HIS A 578 -2.39 -18.42 46.34
C HIS A 578 -3.50 -19.33 45.82
N PRO A 579 -3.57 -20.60 46.27
CA PRO A 579 -4.49 -21.59 45.67
C PRO A 579 -5.98 -21.21 45.67
N VAL A 580 -6.40 -20.33 46.58
CA VAL A 580 -7.80 -19.90 46.71
C VAL A 580 -8.05 -18.47 46.21
N ASP A 581 -7.07 -17.58 46.41
CA ASP A 581 -7.25 -16.13 46.18
C ASP A 581 -6.62 -15.65 44.86
N SER A 582 -5.99 -16.51 44.09
CA SER A 582 -5.45 -16.17 42.78
C SER A 582 -6.43 -16.48 41.65
N ASP A 583 -6.55 -15.55 40.72
CA ASP A 583 -7.33 -15.69 39.51
C ASP A 583 -6.66 -14.85 38.36
N GLN A 584 -7.15 -15.02 37.17
CA GLN A 584 -6.65 -14.31 35.97
C GLN A 584 -6.67 -12.79 36.15
N LEU A 585 -7.78 -12.24 36.66
CA LEU A 585 -7.92 -10.81 36.90
C LEU A 585 -6.87 -10.27 37.88
N SER A 586 -6.51 -11.05 38.92
CA SER A 586 -5.49 -10.63 39.89
C SER A 586 -4.13 -10.50 39.23
N PHE A 587 -3.79 -11.38 38.26
CA PHE A 587 -2.56 -11.31 37.50
C PHE A 587 -2.56 -10.18 36.46
N GLU A 588 -3.69 -9.85 35.84
CA GLU A 588 -3.84 -8.65 35.02
C GLU A 588 -3.61 -7.37 35.86
N LEU A 589 -4.21 -7.28 37.03
CA LEU A 589 -4.09 -6.10 37.89
C LEU A 589 -2.68 -5.91 38.47
N VAL A 590 -1.98 -6.98 38.83
CA VAL A 590 -0.57 -6.85 39.28
C VAL A 590 0.34 -6.44 38.13
N ALA A 591 0.07 -6.87 36.90
CA ALA A 591 0.79 -6.42 35.71
C ALA A 591 0.59 -4.91 35.45
N HIS A 592 -0.65 -4.41 35.56
CA HIS A 592 -0.94 -2.97 35.50
C HIS A 592 -0.19 -2.18 36.59
N GLN A 593 -0.13 -2.72 37.82
CA GLN A 593 0.60 -2.09 38.93
C GLN A 593 2.11 -2.07 38.65
N ALA A 594 2.66 -3.17 38.13
CA ALA A 594 4.06 -3.28 37.75
C ALA A 594 4.41 -2.28 36.65
N PHE A 595 3.60 -2.18 35.60
CA PHE A 595 3.78 -1.22 34.52
C PHE A 595 3.87 0.23 35.02
N LYS A 596 2.86 0.67 35.80
CA LYS A 596 2.80 2.03 36.35
C LYS A 596 3.98 2.37 37.25
N LYS A 597 4.57 1.39 37.91
CA LYS A 597 5.71 1.59 38.78
C LYS A 597 7.04 1.55 38.03
N LEU A 598 7.19 0.60 37.12
CA LEU A 598 8.46 0.34 36.44
C LEU A 598 8.73 1.32 35.28
N CYS A 599 7.73 1.71 34.50
CA CYS A 599 7.94 2.60 33.37
C CYS A 599 8.53 3.97 33.75
N PRO A 600 8.10 4.66 34.83
CA PRO A 600 8.77 5.88 35.28
C PRO A 600 10.24 5.66 35.70
N MET A 601 10.58 4.47 36.23
CA MET A 601 11.96 4.14 36.64
C MET A 601 12.85 3.77 35.44
N ALA A 602 12.24 3.31 34.35
CA ALA A 602 12.92 2.86 33.13
C ALA A 602 13.35 3.99 32.20
N GLY A 603 13.26 5.26 32.66
CA GLY A 603 13.63 6.42 31.83
C GLY A 603 12.70 6.61 30.64
N PRO A 604 11.44 6.98 30.88
CA PRO A 604 10.48 7.17 29.79
C PRO A 604 10.89 8.32 28.89
N VAL A 605 10.71 8.16 27.59
CA VAL A 605 11.03 9.14 26.54
C VAL A 605 9.81 9.37 25.66
N LEU A 606 9.61 10.61 25.25
CA LEU A 606 8.61 10.99 24.27
C LEU A 606 9.16 10.73 22.87
N MET A 607 8.35 10.11 22.02
CA MET A 607 8.71 9.77 20.65
C MET A 607 7.85 10.58 19.67
N GLU A 608 8.46 11.19 18.67
CA GLU A 608 7.78 11.93 17.62
C GLU A 608 7.88 11.23 16.27
N PRO A 609 6.87 11.31 15.40
CA PRO A 609 6.95 10.75 14.06
C PRO A 609 7.91 11.57 13.19
N ILE A 610 8.82 10.86 12.53
CA ILE A 610 9.78 11.41 11.57
C ILE A 610 9.28 11.09 10.16
N MET A 611 9.26 12.12 9.35
CA MET A 611 8.86 12.04 7.94
C MET A 611 10.10 12.02 7.05
N ARG A 612 10.10 11.13 6.07
CA ARG A 612 11.02 11.17 4.94
C ARG A 612 10.47 12.19 3.96
N VAL A 613 11.21 13.28 3.80
CA VAL A 613 10.84 14.40 2.94
C VAL A 613 11.78 14.43 1.75
N GLU A 614 11.22 14.49 0.56
CA GLU A 614 11.96 14.67 -0.68
C GLU A 614 11.44 15.91 -1.40
N VAL A 615 12.36 16.79 -1.74
CA VAL A 615 12.04 18.07 -2.40
C VAL A 615 12.76 18.15 -3.72
N VAL A 616 12.01 18.23 -4.81
CA VAL A 616 12.53 18.51 -6.14
C VAL A 616 12.48 20.00 -6.38
N THR A 617 13.64 20.64 -6.54
CA THR A 617 13.78 22.10 -6.62
C THR A 617 14.80 22.52 -7.69
N PRO A 618 14.64 23.68 -8.33
CA PRO A 618 15.70 24.24 -9.17
C PRO A 618 17.00 24.42 -8.35
N GLU A 619 18.15 24.25 -9.01
CA GLU A 619 19.47 24.37 -8.35
C GLU A 619 19.65 25.69 -7.62
N GLU A 620 19.17 26.79 -8.18
CA GLU A 620 19.23 28.13 -7.59
C GLU A 620 18.50 28.26 -6.26
N ASN A 621 17.45 27.46 -6.02
CA ASN A 621 16.65 27.46 -4.77
C ASN A 621 17.09 26.39 -3.77
N MET A 622 18.03 25.50 -4.13
CA MET A 622 18.45 24.37 -3.28
C MET A 622 18.95 24.83 -1.91
N GLY A 623 19.76 25.89 -1.88
CA GLY A 623 20.30 26.43 -0.62
C GLY A 623 19.21 26.92 0.33
N ASP A 624 18.20 27.58 -0.18
CA ASP A 624 17.07 28.08 0.61
C ASP A 624 16.20 26.94 1.13
N VAL A 625 15.96 25.91 0.30
CA VAL A 625 15.22 24.69 0.67
C VAL A 625 15.94 23.94 1.79
N ILE A 626 17.25 23.71 1.67
CA ILE A 626 18.07 23.08 2.72
C ILE A 626 18.04 23.92 4.00
N GLY A 627 18.15 25.24 3.86
CA GLY A 627 18.08 26.18 5.00
C GLY A 627 16.74 26.10 5.73
N ASP A 628 15.61 25.98 5.01
CA ASP A 628 14.29 25.84 5.60
C ASP A 628 14.10 24.46 6.27
N LEU A 629 14.53 23.38 5.62
CA LEU A 629 14.48 22.03 6.20
C LEU A 629 15.30 21.93 7.48
N ASN A 630 16.51 22.54 7.53
CA ASN A 630 17.33 22.59 8.73
C ASN A 630 16.67 23.41 9.87
N LYS A 631 16.00 24.53 9.55
CA LYS A 631 15.23 25.29 10.54
C LYS A 631 14.09 24.46 11.14
N ARG A 632 13.55 23.52 10.37
CA ARG A 632 12.50 22.57 10.78
C ARG A 632 13.04 21.32 11.47
N ARG A 633 14.22 21.39 12.05
CA ARG A 633 14.91 20.26 12.68
C ARG A 633 15.16 19.07 11.74
N GLY A 634 15.13 19.32 10.43
CA GLY A 634 15.37 18.32 9.43
C GLY A 634 16.83 17.88 9.37
N LEU A 635 17.06 16.60 9.21
CA LEU A 635 18.37 16.02 8.94
C LEU A 635 18.46 15.69 7.45
N VAL A 636 19.20 16.52 6.71
CA VAL A 636 19.44 16.27 5.27
C VAL A 636 20.32 15.04 5.13
N GLN A 637 19.85 14.03 4.42
CA GLN A 637 20.54 12.75 4.21
C GLN A 637 21.32 12.70 2.92
N GLY A 638 20.85 13.38 1.88
CA GLY A 638 21.48 13.35 0.57
C GLY A 638 20.88 14.37 -0.39
N MET A 639 21.58 14.54 -1.49
CA MET A 639 21.16 15.38 -2.61
C MET A 639 21.46 14.64 -3.90
N ASP A 640 20.45 14.51 -4.75
CA ASP A 640 20.57 13.88 -6.06
C ASP A 640 20.27 14.91 -7.15
N GLU A 641 20.71 14.63 -8.36
CA GLU A 641 20.40 15.45 -9.53
C GLU A 641 19.22 14.83 -10.29
N ALA A 642 18.16 15.60 -10.44
CA ALA A 642 17.08 15.23 -11.31
C ALA A 642 17.42 15.60 -12.77
N ARG A 643 16.78 14.89 -13.70
CA ARG A 643 17.03 14.98 -15.13
C ARG A 643 16.86 16.38 -15.75
N SER A 644 15.96 17.16 -15.21
CA SER A 644 15.67 18.53 -15.67
C SER A 644 16.70 19.58 -15.22
N GLY A 645 17.83 19.16 -14.62
CA GLY A 645 18.76 20.06 -13.93
C GLY A 645 18.23 20.53 -12.58
N ALA A 646 17.10 19.96 -12.12
CA ALA A 646 16.61 20.17 -10.79
C ALA A 646 17.40 19.32 -9.76
N ARG A 647 17.39 19.71 -8.52
CA ARG A 647 18.01 19.00 -7.40
C ARG A 647 16.96 18.31 -6.56
N ILE A 648 17.22 17.08 -6.14
CA ILE A 648 16.40 16.35 -5.19
C ILE A 648 17.08 16.41 -3.83
N VAL A 649 16.42 17.05 -2.87
CA VAL A 649 16.90 17.13 -1.48
C VAL A 649 16.12 16.11 -0.66
N LYS A 650 16.83 15.15 -0.05
CA LYS A 650 16.27 14.13 0.83
C LYS A 650 16.58 14.48 2.29
N ALA A 651 15.56 14.52 3.14
CA ALA A 651 15.70 14.84 4.55
C ALA A 651 14.74 14.05 5.43
N MET A 652 15.18 13.81 6.68
CA MET A 652 14.31 13.31 7.75
C MET A 652 13.88 14.48 8.62
N VAL A 653 12.57 14.73 8.70
CA VAL A 653 12.03 15.92 9.37
C VAL A 653 10.89 15.52 10.31
N PRO A 654 10.84 16.01 11.56
CA PRO A 654 9.70 15.77 12.44
C PRO A 654 8.40 16.33 11.86
N LEU A 655 7.31 15.53 11.93
CA LEU A 655 6.00 15.94 11.39
C LEU A 655 5.50 17.26 11.99
N SER A 656 5.77 17.51 13.27
CA SER A 656 5.39 18.76 13.96
C SER A 656 5.90 20.00 13.25
N GLU A 657 7.04 19.92 12.57
CA GLU A 657 7.67 21.03 11.85
C GLU A 657 7.20 21.16 10.40
N MET A 658 6.45 20.17 9.90
CA MET A 658 6.04 20.12 8.50
C MET A 658 4.70 20.81 8.21
N PHE A 659 3.97 21.21 9.25
CA PHE A 659 2.72 21.96 9.05
C PHE A 659 2.96 23.25 8.27
N GLY A 660 2.17 23.45 7.20
CA GLY A 660 2.31 24.60 6.31
C GLY A 660 3.57 24.60 5.43
N TYR A 661 4.35 23.50 5.40
CA TYR A 661 5.58 23.42 4.62
C TYR A 661 5.37 23.65 3.12
N VAL A 662 4.33 23.08 2.54
CA VAL A 662 4.01 23.24 1.10
C VAL A 662 3.84 24.71 0.72
N THR A 663 3.20 25.50 1.58
CA THR A 663 3.04 26.95 1.38
C THR A 663 4.37 27.69 1.49
N ALA A 664 5.20 27.34 2.49
CA ALA A 664 6.54 27.90 2.65
C ALA A 664 7.43 27.55 1.44
N LEU A 665 7.43 26.29 1.01
CA LEU A 665 8.19 25.83 -0.15
C LEU A 665 7.81 26.57 -1.44
N ARG A 666 6.50 26.75 -1.70
CA ARG A 666 6.01 27.53 -2.84
C ARG A 666 6.48 28.98 -2.79
N THR A 667 6.52 29.58 -1.61
CA THR A 667 7.00 30.96 -1.44
C THR A 667 8.50 31.06 -1.73
N ILE A 668 9.32 30.14 -1.17
CA ILE A 668 10.78 30.12 -1.33
C ILE A 668 11.18 29.88 -2.79
N THR A 669 10.44 29.03 -3.49
CA THR A 669 10.79 28.57 -4.86
C THR A 669 9.94 29.20 -5.95
N SER A 670 9.09 30.18 -5.62
CA SER A 670 8.14 30.81 -6.55
C SER A 670 7.23 29.77 -7.26
N GLY A 671 6.84 28.70 -6.52
CA GLY A 671 6.00 27.61 -7.00
C GLY A 671 6.69 26.59 -7.89
N ARG A 672 8.02 26.66 -8.06
CA ARG A 672 8.78 25.79 -8.97
C ARG A 672 9.26 24.49 -8.33
N ALA A 673 9.17 24.34 -7.01
CA ALA A 673 9.53 23.10 -6.31
C ALA A 673 8.28 22.28 -5.98
N THR A 674 8.47 20.97 -5.94
CA THR A 674 7.51 20.00 -5.44
C THR A 674 8.09 19.24 -4.27
N SER A 675 7.25 18.77 -3.36
CA SER A 675 7.69 17.95 -2.24
C SER A 675 6.79 16.74 -2.07
N SER A 676 7.38 15.63 -1.66
CA SER A 676 6.69 14.47 -1.13
C SER A 676 7.13 14.24 0.30
N MET A 677 6.25 13.67 1.11
CA MET A 677 6.49 13.40 2.52
C MET A 677 5.84 12.09 2.89
N GLU A 678 6.62 11.18 3.48
CA GLU A 678 6.18 9.85 3.88
C GLU A 678 6.61 9.57 5.32
N TYR A 679 5.75 8.91 6.10
CA TYR A 679 6.12 8.45 7.43
C TYR A 679 7.24 7.40 7.35
N ASP A 680 8.30 7.58 8.16
CA ASP A 680 9.42 6.64 8.23
C ASP A 680 9.44 5.88 9.57
N HIS A 681 9.61 6.59 10.67
CA HIS A 681 9.68 5.99 12.01
C HIS A 681 9.37 7.00 13.11
N HIS A 682 9.27 6.53 14.36
CA HIS A 682 9.27 7.41 15.53
C HIS A 682 10.68 7.53 16.11
N SER A 683 11.09 8.75 16.47
CA SER A 683 12.39 9.05 17.08
C SER A 683 12.24 9.78 18.42
N PRO A 684 13.16 9.57 19.36
CA PRO A 684 13.11 10.27 20.66
C PRO A 684 13.20 11.79 20.52
N VAL A 685 12.32 12.50 21.18
CA VAL A 685 12.35 13.96 21.30
C VAL A 685 13.40 14.36 22.34
N SER A 686 14.10 15.48 22.11
CA SER A 686 15.02 16.01 23.12
C SER A 686 14.30 16.32 24.44
N SER A 687 14.96 16.10 25.59
CA SER A 687 14.33 16.27 26.90
C SER A 687 13.78 17.68 27.15
N ALA A 688 14.40 18.70 26.58
CA ALA A 688 13.92 20.07 26.70
C ALA A 688 12.61 20.28 25.95
N LEU A 689 12.56 19.85 24.69
CA LEU A 689 11.37 19.95 23.86
C LEU A 689 10.25 19.02 24.35
N ALA A 690 10.60 17.82 24.84
CA ALA A 690 9.61 16.91 25.43
C ALA A 690 8.89 17.54 26.63
N LYS A 691 9.62 18.28 27.49
CA LYS A 691 9.02 19.02 28.62
C LYS A 691 8.07 20.12 28.16
N GLU A 692 8.45 20.85 27.11
CA GLU A 692 7.60 21.89 26.52
C GLU A 692 6.31 21.30 25.97
N ILE A 693 6.41 20.27 25.12
CA ILE A 693 5.26 19.56 24.54
C ILE A 693 4.34 19.02 25.64
N LEU A 694 4.89 18.33 26.65
CA LEU A 694 4.12 17.76 27.74
C LEU A 694 3.46 18.81 28.63
N THR A 695 4.08 19.98 28.78
CA THR A 695 3.49 21.10 29.53
C THR A 695 2.30 21.67 28.76
N GLU A 696 2.41 21.83 27.47
CA GLU A 696 1.31 22.28 26.61
C GLU A 696 0.13 21.28 26.59
N LEU A 697 0.44 19.98 26.65
CA LEU A 697 -0.55 18.89 26.61
C LEU A 697 -0.99 18.41 27.99
N ASN A 698 -0.65 19.10 29.08
CA ASN A 698 -0.93 18.71 30.47
C ASN A 698 -0.42 17.31 30.86
N GLY A 699 0.73 16.92 30.29
CA GLY A 699 1.44 15.67 30.61
C GLY A 699 2.23 15.76 31.94
N HIS A 700 3.19 14.84 32.14
CA HIS A 700 4.07 14.76 33.29
C HIS A 700 5.51 15.19 32.95
N PRO A 701 5.77 16.50 32.72
CA PRO A 701 7.08 16.98 32.29
C PRO A 701 8.21 16.71 33.30
N GLU A 702 7.87 16.48 34.57
CA GLU A 702 8.80 16.12 35.66
C GLU A 702 9.43 14.73 35.48
N LEU A 703 8.80 13.83 34.72
CA LEU A 703 9.32 12.48 34.46
C LEU A 703 10.39 12.47 33.36
N VAL A 704 10.49 13.53 32.58
CA VAL A 704 11.50 13.67 31.51
C VAL A 704 12.80 14.17 32.12
N LYS A 705 13.83 13.34 32.07
CA LYS A 705 15.15 13.65 32.65
C LYS A 705 16.14 14.25 31.64
#